data_7e49633bb79c01db62658f58c0e38915
#
_entry.id   7e49633bb79c01db62658f58c0e38915
#
_cell.length_a   1.000
_cell.length_b   1.000
_cell.length_c   1.000
_cell.angle_alpha   90.00
_cell.angle_beta   90.00
_cell.angle_gamma   90.00
#
_symmetry.space_group_name_H-M   'P 1'
#
loop_
_entity.id
_entity.type
_entity.pdbx_description
1 polymer ?
#
loop_
_entity_poly.entity_id
_entity_poly.type
_entity_poly.pdbx_seq_one_letter_code
_entity_poly.pdbx_strand_id
1 'polypeptide(L)'
;MLNRKILLIGNPNVGKSTVFNCLCGLKQKTGNYAGVTVESRTGVCKRGDKELEITDLPGAYSIYPTSEDEVIFSQYSMDEKKSYDGAIYVADALNLRRSLLLFKQVKDLGVPMVMLVNQIDLAKKRGLSFDFAKMEQLFGVKIIPTNAKKNEGIDEVKKVIFENEFKTQIQPVFEIPAEYKGWVSKIKTQLKKENSYEVWAFLASERYMGKIEEVGDVVKKIIPKRLQVQEITRRYQKIDAELSLFFFKQDQIRDIFTEKVDRILVHPFWGYIVFGTLLLLIFNSVYFLAAYPMEWIEAGFEYLKDIIEVNLSDGPLKSLITDGVITGVSSVIVFAPQIGILLYFLYLLEDFGYMARVVYLMDRFLRPFGLNGKSIVPLVSSTACAIPAIMSTRNIENMKERLLTILVTPFMTCSARLPIYSIIIGLVIPNKYFLGVLNYRALMLFMMYIIGFLMSLLASWVLEKVIKGNKKSYLILDLPIYKVPLFGYNFKLVLGKVWEFILGAGRVIFAISVILWVLAYFGPKQNESEWVATEVEMKDSYLAILGKGIEPMVSPLGYDWKMGVGVLTSFAAREAFVGTISTLYGLDVDVESNEGEQTLMEKMRNDVKPNGEKVFSFATGMSILMFYALAMQCISTIAIVYKETRSLKWTLVQLFGMSGLAYIVSFLIYQILK
;
A
#
# COMPACT_ATOMS: atom_id res chain seq x y z
N MET A 1 -12.05 -42.82 5.51
CA MET A 1 -11.11 -42.01 4.67
C MET A 1 -10.30 -41.14 5.63
N LEU A 2 -8.99 -41.38 5.78
CA LEU A 2 -8.11 -40.54 6.61
C LEU A 2 -7.83 -39.26 5.81
N ASN A 3 -8.49 -38.15 6.18
CA ASN A 3 -8.15 -36.81 5.67
C ASN A 3 -6.78 -36.43 6.25
N ARG A 4 -5.70 -36.78 5.55
CA ARG A 4 -4.38 -36.27 5.92
C ARG A 4 -4.26 -34.80 5.70
N LYS A 5 -3.60 -34.13 6.64
CA LYS A 5 -3.37 -32.68 6.62
C LYS A 5 -1.89 -32.39 6.39
N ILE A 6 -1.58 -31.62 5.38
CA ILE A 6 -0.22 -31.29 4.97
C ILE A 6 -0.04 -29.78 5.00
N LEU A 7 1.09 -29.31 5.54
CA LEU A 7 1.48 -27.92 5.50
C LEU A 7 2.29 -27.62 4.22
N LEU A 8 2.03 -26.49 3.59
CA LEU A 8 2.88 -25.92 2.55
C LEU A 8 3.69 -24.77 3.15
N ILE A 9 5.03 -24.94 3.18
CA ILE A 9 5.97 -24.08 3.89
C ILE A 9 7.01 -23.54 2.92
N GLY A 10 7.54 -22.36 3.15
CA GLY A 10 8.66 -21.79 2.39
C GLY A 10 8.82 -20.31 2.61
N ASN A 11 9.93 -19.76 2.11
CA ASN A 11 10.20 -18.34 2.18
C ASN A 11 9.19 -17.52 1.33
N PRO A 12 9.07 -16.22 1.56
CA PRO A 12 8.35 -15.34 0.65
C PRO A 12 8.93 -15.40 -0.77
N ASN A 13 8.07 -15.29 -1.79
CA ASN A 13 8.42 -15.22 -3.23
C ASN A 13 9.09 -16.44 -3.86
N VAL A 14 9.14 -17.59 -3.19
CA VAL A 14 9.68 -18.85 -3.75
C VAL A 14 8.73 -19.55 -4.74
N GLY A 15 7.55 -18.99 -4.97
CA GLY A 15 6.52 -19.59 -5.83
C GLY A 15 5.57 -20.55 -5.10
N LYS A 16 5.46 -20.43 -3.76
CA LYS A 16 4.61 -21.26 -2.91
C LYS A 16 3.16 -21.28 -3.35
N SER A 17 2.53 -20.11 -3.57
CA SER A 17 1.14 -20.00 -4.06
C SER A 17 0.95 -20.61 -5.46
N THR A 18 1.98 -20.59 -6.32
CA THR A 18 1.94 -21.25 -7.62
C THR A 18 1.92 -22.76 -7.45
N VAL A 19 2.79 -23.31 -6.57
CA VAL A 19 2.80 -24.73 -6.22
C VAL A 19 1.46 -25.16 -5.63
N PHE A 20 0.90 -24.37 -4.71
CA PHE A 20 -0.41 -24.62 -4.11
C PHE A 20 -1.51 -24.73 -5.17
N ASN A 21 -1.56 -23.77 -6.10
CA ASN A 21 -2.54 -23.77 -7.20
C ASN A 21 -2.38 -24.99 -8.13
N CYS A 22 -1.15 -25.41 -8.41
CA CYS A 22 -0.89 -26.62 -9.20
C CYS A 22 -1.32 -27.92 -8.49
N LEU A 23 -1.20 -27.96 -7.16
CA LEU A 23 -1.58 -29.14 -6.37
C LEU A 23 -3.10 -29.23 -6.14
N CYS A 24 -3.76 -28.10 -5.79
CA CYS A 24 -5.16 -28.06 -5.36
C CYS A 24 -6.15 -27.61 -6.46
N GLY A 25 -5.66 -27.03 -7.56
CA GLY A 25 -6.50 -26.49 -8.63
C GLY A 25 -7.34 -25.30 -8.14
N LEU A 26 -8.51 -25.07 -8.78
CA LEU A 26 -9.41 -23.95 -8.48
C LEU A 26 -10.29 -24.17 -7.22
N LYS A 27 -10.24 -25.33 -6.56
CA LYS A 27 -11.04 -25.66 -5.39
C LYS A 27 -10.31 -25.22 -4.10
N GLN A 28 -10.27 -23.93 -3.86
CA GLN A 28 -9.64 -23.33 -2.68
C GLN A 28 -10.70 -22.73 -1.76
N LYS A 29 -10.55 -22.90 -0.46
CA LYS A 29 -11.29 -22.16 0.56
C LYS A 29 -10.38 -21.06 1.11
N THR A 30 -10.82 -19.82 1.03
CA THR A 30 -10.15 -18.68 1.66
C THR A 30 -10.88 -18.35 2.96
N GLY A 31 -10.13 -18.15 4.02
CA GLY A 31 -10.62 -17.73 5.32
C GLY A 31 -9.54 -16.89 6.01
N ASN A 32 -9.76 -16.49 7.24
CA ASN A 32 -8.70 -15.86 8.04
C ASN A 32 -8.20 -16.85 9.09
N TYR A 33 -6.92 -16.79 9.42
CA TYR A 33 -6.39 -17.52 10.56
C TYR A 33 -7.05 -17.02 11.86
N ALA A 34 -7.30 -17.92 12.80
CA ALA A 34 -8.00 -17.59 14.03
C ALA A 34 -7.28 -16.48 14.82
N GLY A 35 -8.01 -15.39 15.09
CA GLY A 35 -7.52 -14.27 15.89
C GLY A 35 -6.64 -13.25 15.18
N VAL A 36 -6.43 -13.38 13.87
CA VAL A 36 -5.60 -12.45 13.06
C VAL A 36 -6.23 -12.13 11.71
N THR A 37 -5.79 -11.04 11.09
CA THR A 37 -6.32 -10.55 9.81
C THR A 37 -5.66 -11.17 8.58
N VAL A 38 -4.82 -12.18 8.77
CA VAL A 38 -4.07 -12.86 7.71
C VAL A 38 -4.95 -13.90 7.04
N GLU A 39 -4.97 -13.89 5.70
CA GLU A 39 -5.74 -14.86 4.92
C GLU A 39 -5.17 -16.27 5.06
N SER A 40 -6.02 -17.24 5.42
CA SER A 40 -5.71 -18.67 5.34
C SER A 40 -6.19 -19.23 4.01
N ARG A 41 -5.37 -20.07 3.39
CA ARG A 41 -5.72 -20.78 2.16
C ARG A 41 -5.60 -22.27 2.39
N THR A 42 -6.73 -22.95 2.32
CA THR A 42 -6.79 -24.41 2.44
C THR A 42 -7.36 -24.98 1.15
N GLY A 43 -6.73 -26.00 0.61
CA GLY A 43 -7.15 -26.65 -0.62
C GLY A 43 -7.13 -28.16 -0.52
N VAL A 44 -7.90 -28.82 -1.36
CA VAL A 44 -7.95 -30.29 -1.45
C VAL A 44 -7.18 -30.74 -2.68
N CYS A 45 -6.12 -31.53 -2.46
CA CYS A 45 -5.38 -32.21 -3.51
C CYS A 45 -5.95 -33.61 -3.73
N LYS A 46 -6.21 -33.98 -5.01
CA LYS A 46 -6.81 -35.25 -5.37
C LYS A 46 -5.87 -36.08 -6.25
N ARG A 47 -5.83 -37.42 -5.99
CA ARG A 47 -5.18 -38.39 -6.87
C ARG A 47 -5.98 -39.69 -6.84
N GLY A 48 -6.72 -39.97 -7.90
CA GLY A 48 -7.71 -41.01 -7.92
C GLY A 48 -8.78 -40.82 -6.84
N ASP A 49 -9.07 -41.82 -6.04
CA ASP A 49 -10.07 -41.76 -4.96
C ASP A 49 -9.52 -41.20 -3.63
N LYS A 50 -8.25 -40.85 -3.59
CA LYS A 50 -7.62 -40.29 -2.38
C LYS A 50 -7.64 -38.80 -2.40
N GLU A 51 -7.95 -38.20 -1.24
CA GLU A 51 -7.95 -36.74 -1.01
C GLU A 51 -7.03 -36.37 0.15
N LEU A 52 -6.31 -35.25 0.01
CA LEU A 52 -5.44 -34.68 1.04
C LEU A 52 -5.79 -33.18 1.21
N GLU A 53 -5.79 -32.71 2.44
CA GLU A 53 -5.94 -31.31 2.76
C GLU A 53 -4.57 -30.63 2.83
N ILE A 54 -4.38 -29.54 2.05
CA ILE A 54 -3.14 -28.77 2.06
C ILE A 54 -3.44 -27.38 2.59
N THR A 55 -2.72 -26.95 3.62
CA THR A 55 -2.80 -25.60 4.19
C THR A 55 -1.57 -24.80 3.79
N ASP A 56 -1.76 -23.68 3.07
CA ASP A 56 -0.70 -22.76 2.67
C ASP A 56 -0.38 -21.80 3.81
N LEU A 57 0.79 -21.93 4.44
CA LEU A 57 1.23 -21.03 5.50
C LEU A 57 1.83 -19.74 4.90
N PRO A 58 1.72 -18.60 5.59
CA PRO A 58 2.44 -17.41 5.23
C PRO A 58 3.94 -17.67 5.07
N GLY A 59 4.59 -16.98 4.13
CA GLY A 59 6.04 -17.11 3.93
C GLY A 59 6.82 -16.57 5.12
N ALA A 60 7.84 -17.31 5.57
CA ALA A 60 8.71 -16.89 6.66
C ALA A 60 10.19 -17.03 6.27
N TYR A 61 11.05 -16.21 6.89
CA TYR A 61 12.50 -16.33 6.70
C TYR A 61 13.17 -17.11 7.81
N SER A 62 12.51 -17.22 8.95
CA SER A 62 12.97 -17.94 10.13
C SER A 62 11.76 -18.36 10.97
N ILE A 63 11.95 -19.30 11.89
CA ILE A 63 10.95 -19.66 12.91
C ILE A 63 10.77 -18.53 13.95
N TYR A 64 11.63 -17.52 13.96
CA TYR A 64 11.56 -16.36 14.86
C TYR A 64 10.79 -15.24 14.20
N PRO A 65 9.52 -14.98 14.59
CA PRO A 65 8.65 -14.07 13.90
C PRO A 65 9.10 -12.61 14.06
N THR A 66 9.12 -11.89 12.95
CA THR A 66 9.34 -10.44 12.88
C THR A 66 8.10 -9.68 12.43
N SER A 67 7.13 -10.37 11.82
CA SER A 67 5.85 -9.85 11.35
C SER A 67 4.68 -10.68 11.89
N GLU A 68 3.44 -10.18 11.74
CA GLU A 68 2.23 -10.91 12.13
C GLU A 68 2.05 -12.20 11.32
N ASP A 69 2.40 -12.18 10.05
CA ASP A 69 2.36 -13.35 9.17
C ASP A 69 3.32 -14.45 9.66
N GLU A 70 4.54 -14.07 10.05
CA GLU A 70 5.51 -15.00 10.58
C GLU A 70 5.13 -15.55 11.97
N VAL A 71 4.31 -14.80 12.73
CA VAL A 71 3.74 -15.28 14.00
C VAL A 71 2.86 -16.51 13.76
N ILE A 72 2.03 -16.49 12.72
CA ILE A 72 1.18 -17.63 12.35
C ILE A 72 2.06 -18.82 11.96
N PHE A 73 3.05 -18.58 11.10
CA PHE A 73 4.01 -19.62 10.72
C PHE A 73 4.67 -20.26 11.95
N SER A 74 5.15 -19.45 12.90
CA SER A 74 5.76 -19.91 14.14
C SER A 74 4.79 -20.74 14.98
N GLN A 75 3.53 -20.35 15.09
CA GLN A 75 2.50 -21.07 15.83
C GLN A 75 2.25 -22.46 15.24
N TYR A 76 2.03 -22.55 13.94
CA TYR A 76 1.80 -23.84 13.27
C TYR A 76 3.03 -24.76 13.32
N SER A 77 4.23 -24.21 13.21
CA SER A 77 5.47 -24.99 13.24
C SER A 77 5.89 -25.47 14.62
N MET A 78 5.52 -24.73 15.68
CA MET A 78 5.98 -25.02 17.05
C MET A 78 4.86 -25.56 17.96
N ASP A 79 3.65 -24.98 17.93
CA ASP A 79 2.55 -25.36 18.83
C ASP A 79 1.67 -26.46 18.21
N GLU A 80 1.32 -26.33 16.93
CA GLU A 80 0.34 -27.18 16.24
C GLU A 80 0.97 -28.25 15.32
N LYS A 81 2.30 -28.43 15.36
CA LYS A 81 3.02 -29.38 14.49
C LYS A 81 2.47 -30.81 14.51
N LYS A 82 1.91 -31.26 15.65
CA LYS A 82 1.31 -32.59 15.80
C LYS A 82 -0.04 -32.74 15.12
N SER A 83 -0.68 -31.66 14.69
CA SER A 83 -1.97 -31.66 14.00
C SER A 83 -1.84 -31.97 12.51
N TYR A 84 -0.62 -32.09 11.99
CA TYR A 84 -0.33 -32.31 10.58
C TYR A 84 0.54 -33.55 10.38
N ASP A 85 0.27 -34.28 9.29
CA ASP A 85 0.97 -35.51 8.95
C ASP A 85 2.35 -35.28 8.31
N GLY A 86 2.55 -34.05 7.74
CA GLY A 86 3.80 -33.66 7.14
C GLY A 86 3.79 -32.27 6.53
N ALA A 87 4.93 -31.87 5.98
CA ALA A 87 5.08 -30.57 5.34
C ALA A 87 5.76 -30.69 3.96
N ILE A 88 5.30 -29.88 3.02
CA ILE A 88 5.96 -29.64 1.74
C ILE A 88 6.75 -28.33 1.89
N TYR A 89 8.07 -28.41 1.86
CA TYR A 89 8.93 -27.24 1.92
C TYR A 89 9.32 -26.79 0.52
N VAL A 90 8.97 -25.55 0.15
CA VAL A 90 9.31 -24.95 -1.15
C VAL A 90 10.54 -24.08 -1.00
N ALA A 91 11.65 -24.49 -1.62
CA ALA A 91 12.91 -23.76 -1.68
C ALA A 91 13.06 -23.05 -3.04
N ASP A 92 13.71 -21.89 -3.04
CA ASP A 92 14.09 -21.17 -4.26
C ASP A 92 15.46 -21.66 -4.76
N ALA A 93 15.50 -22.20 -5.96
CA ALA A 93 16.75 -22.62 -6.59
C ALA A 93 17.75 -21.49 -6.80
N LEU A 94 17.27 -20.24 -6.98
CA LEU A 94 18.12 -19.06 -7.16
C LEU A 94 18.73 -18.57 -5.84
N ASN A 95 18.02 -18.75 -4.73
CA ASN A 95 18.40 -18.30 -3.40
C ASN A 95 18.41 -19.47 -2.39
N LEU A 96 18.98 -20.60 -2.79
CA LEU A 96 18.95 -21.83 -2.00
C LEU A 96 19.59 -21.65 -0.62
N ARG A 97 20.69 -20.89 -0.52
CA ARG A 97 21.36 -20.55 0.74
C ARG A 97 20.39 -20.01 1.80
N ARG A 98 19.51 -19.11 1.40
CA ARG A 98 18.50 -18.49 2.27
C ARG A 98 17.38 -19.46 2.60
N SER A 99 16.92 -20.22 1.62
CA SER A 99 15.88 -21.22 1.82
C SER A 99 16.34 -22.33 2.78
N LEU A 100 17.62 -22.71 2.78
CA LEU A 100 18.16 -23.72 3.66
C LEU A 100 18.15 -23.32 5.15
N LEU A 101 18.17 -22.03 5.49
CA LEU A 101 18.08 -21.60 6.89
C LEU A 101 16.76 -22.06 7.53
N LEU A 102 15.63 -21.63 6.96
CA LEU A 102 14.31 -21.99 7.47
C LEU A 102 14.06 -23.49 7.37
N PHE A 103 14.47 -24.11 6.25
CA PHE A 103 14.38 -25.58 6.09
C PHE A 103 15.03 -26.33 7.25
N LYS A 104 16.27 -25.99 7.61
CA LYS A 104 16.98 -26.64 8.71
C LYS A 104 16.34 -26.36 10.07
N GLN A 105 15.79 -25.19 10.28
CA GLN A 105 15.08 -24.84 11.51
C GLN A 105 13.81 -25.70 11.67
N VAL A 106 12.98 -25.79 10.63
CA VAL A 106 11.74 -26.58 10.66
C VAL A 106 12.04 -28.09 10.77
N LYS A 107 13.09 -28.53 10.08
CA LYS A 107 13.56 -29.93 10.17
C LYS A 107 14.00 -30.30 11.59
N ASP A 108 14.77 -29.42 12.25
CA ASP A 108 15.24 -29.65 13.62
C ASP A 108 14.11 -29.61 14.67
N LEU A 109 12.95 -29.01 14.34
CA LEU A 109 11.73 -29.13 15.14
C LEU A 109 11.09 -30.52 15.04
N GLY A 110 11.57 -31.36 14.13
CA GLY A 110 11.08 -32.75 13.94
C GLY A 110 9.82 -32.85 13.08
N VAL A 111 9.55 -31.86 12.21
CA VAL A 111 8.44 -31.92 11.25
C VAL A 111 8.80 -32.83 10.09
N PRO A 112 8.00 -33.91 9.79
CA PRO A 112 8.19 -34.73 8.61
C PRO A 112 8.04 -33.93 7.35
N MET A 113 9.00 -33.99 6.40
CA MET A 113 8.93 -33.11 5.24
C MET A 113 9.54 -33.69 3.96
N VAL A 114 9.09 -33.08 2.84
CA VAL A 114 9.65 -33.21 1.50
C VAL A 114 10.09 -31.82 1.03
N MET A 115 11.23 -31.72 0.35
CA MET A 115 11.71 -30.43 -0.19
C MET A 115 11.43 -30.34 -1.69
N LEU A 116 10.84 -29.27 -2.13
CA LEU A 116 10.72 -28.87 -3.55
C LEU A 116 11.74 -27.79 -3.84
N VAL A 117 12.59 -28.00 -4.82
CA VAL A 117 13.48 -26.95 -5.33
C VAL A 117 12.84 -26.34 -6.56
N ASN A 118 12.15 -25.21 -6.36
CA ASN A 118 11.38 -24.56 -7.41
C ASN A 118 12.21 -23.56 -8.22
N GLN A 119 11.70 -23.15 -9.39
CA GLN A 119 12.37 -22.25 -10.34
C GLN A 119 13.66 -22.83 -10.94
N ILE A 120 13.73 -24.16 -11.11
CA ILE A 120 14.92 -24.83 -11.62
C ILE A 120 15.30 -24.42 -13.05
N ASP A 121 14.33 -24.01 -13.87
CA ASP A 121 14.54 -23.48 -15.21
C ASP A 121 15.32 -22.16 -15.18
N LEU A 122 15.03 -21.29 -14.22
CA LEU A 122 15.75 -20.03 -14.03
C LEU A 122 17.15 -20.28 -13.47
N ALA A 123 17.30 -21.27 -12.59
CA ALA A 123 18.60 -21.65 -12.07
C ALA A 123 19.50 -22.20 -13.19
N LYS A 124 18.99 -23.09 -14.03
CA LYS A 124 19.72 -23.61 -15.22
C LYS A 124 20.13 -22.50 -16.17
N LYS A 125 19.24 -21.53 -16.45
CA LYS A 125 19.56 -20.36 -17.27
C LYS A 125 20.70 -19.50 -16.69
N ARG A 126 20.86 -19.53 -15.35
CA ARG A 126 21.95 -18.83 -14.65
C ARG A 126 23.23 -19.68 -14.50
N GLY A 127 23.30 -20.84 -15.14
CA GLY A 127 24.43 -21.74 -14.99
C GLY A 127 24.55 -22.36 -13.60
N LEU A 128 23.47 -22.41 -12.84
CA LEU A 128 23.42 -23.07 -11.53
C LEU A 128 23.03 -24.54 -11.74
N SER A 129 23.84 -25.44 -11.22
CA SER A 129 23.57 -26.88 -11.22
C SER A 129 23.61 -27.43 -9.80
N PHE A 130 22.79 -28.43 -9.55
CA PHE A 130 22.62 -29.05 -8.24
C PHE A 130 22.74 -30.56 -8.35
N ASP A 131 23.46 -31.15 -7.43
CA ASP A 131 23.47 -32.60 -7.23
C ASP A 131 22.36 -32.96 -6.23
N PHE A 132 21.16 -33.24 -6.76
CA PHE A 132 19.98 -33.58 -5.95
C PHE A 132 20.15 -34.87 -5.15
N ALA A 133 20.87 -35.87 -5.68
CA ALA A 133 21.12 -37.13 -4.98
C ALA A 133 21.98 -36.86 -3.73
N LYS A 134 23.01 -36.06 -3.85
CA LYS A 134 23.86 -35.66 -2.73
C LYS A 134 23.13 -34.80 -1.71
N MET A 135 22.22 -33.92 -2.17
CA MET A 135 21.33 -33.14 -1.30
C MET A 135 20.39 -34.06 -0.51
N GLU A 136 19.76 -35.06 -1.15
CA GLU A 136 18.90 -36.03 -0.47
C GLU A 136 19.68 -36.82 0.60
N GLN A 137 20.89 -37.24 0.28
CA GLN A 137 21.76 -37.94 1.23
C GLN A 137 22.14 -37.05 2.42
N LEU A 138 22.49 -35.77 2.16
CA LEU A 138 22.93 -34.81 3.18
C LEU A 138 21.77 -34.38 4.10
N PHE A 139 20.63 -34.11 3.51
CA PHE A 139 19.49 -33.61 4.25
C PHE A 139 18.54 -34.71 4.75
N GLY A 140 18.67 -35.94 4.24
CA GLY A 140 17.86 -37.06 4.65
C GLY A 140 16.36 -36.92 4.36
N VAL A 141 15.99 -36.10 3.38
CA VAL A 141 14.61 -35.87 2.92
C VAL A 141 14.55 -36.02 1.40
N LYS A 142 13.38 -36.39 0.88
CA LYS A 142 13.16 -36.45 -0.57
C LYS A 142 13.23 -35.05 -1.15
N ILE A 143 13.95 -34.88 -2.26
CA ILE A 143 14.11 -33.56 -2.94
C ILE A 143 13.61 -33.70 -4.36
N ILE A 144 12.68 -32.81 -4.74
CA ILE A 144 12.04 -32.84 -6.05
C ILE A 144 12.31 -31.48 -6.76
N PRO A 145 13.06 -31.51 -7.88
CA PRO A 145 13.21 -30.31 -8.71
C PRO A 145 11.88 -29.99 -9.40
N THR A 146 11.44 -28.73 -9.29
CA THR A 146 10.16 -28.30 -9.82
C THR A 146 10.24 -27.01 -10.60
N ASN A 147 9.31 -26.87 -11.58
CA ASN A 147 8.97 -25.61 -12.21
C ASN A 147 7.45 -25.46 -12.17
N ALA A 148 6.95 -24.88 -11.11
CA ALA A 148 5.51 -24.75 -10.89
C ALA A 148 4.78 -23.97 -11.99
N LYS A 149 5.45 -22.98 -12.64
CA LYS A 149 4.85 -22.23 -13.76
C LYS A 149 4.57 -23.09 -14.98
N LYS A 150 5.37 -24.13 -15.20
CA LYS A 150 5.21 -25.07 -16.32
C LYS A 150 4.60 -26.40 -15.90
N ASN A 151 4.21 -26.52 -14.64
CA ASN A 151 3.70 -27.77 -14.04
C ASN A 151 4.69 -28.94 -14.08
N GLU A 152 6.01 -28.69 -14.24
CA GLU A 152 7.06 -29.69 -14.26
C GLU A 152 7.38 -30.15 -12.82
N GLY A 153 7.46 -31.47 -12.60
CA GLY A 153 7.75 -32.09 -11.28
C GLY A 153 6.53 -32.20 -10.34
N ILE A 154 5.39 -31.59 -10.67
CA ILE A 154 4.22 -31.59 -9.77
C ILE A 154 3.57 -32.96 -9.63
N ASP A 155 3.59 -33.79 -10.66
CA ASP A 155 3.04 -35.16 -10.58
C ASP A 155 3.90 -36.04 -9.68
N GLU A 156 5.21 -35.84 -9.66
CA GLU A 156 6.14 -36.53 -8.73
C GLU A 156 5.86 -36.08 -7.29
N VAL A 157 5.60 -34.77 -7.07
CA VAL A 157 5.19 -34.26 -5.76
C VAL A 157 3.92 -34.95 -5.29
N LYS A 158 2.88 -35.02 -6.16
CA LYS A 158 1.63 -35.71 -5.83
C LYS A 158 1.90 -37.18 -5.47
N LYS A 159 2.75 -37.89 -6.23
CA LYS A 159 3.12 -39.26 -5.94
C LYS A 159 3.67 -39.39 -4.52
N VAL A 160 4.70 -38.63 -4.20
CA VAL A 160 5.41 -38.67 -2.92
C VAL A 160 4.50 -38.35 -1.72
N ILE A 161 3.62 -37.35 -1.82
CA ILE A 161 2.71 -36.99 -0.73
C ILE A 161 1.59 -38.06 -0.51
N PHE A 162 1.09 -38.68 -1.57
CA PHE A 162 0.08 -39.74 -1.46
C PHE A 162 0.66 -41.08 -1.00
N GLU A 163 1.90 -41.37 -1.35
CA GLU A 163 2.64 -42.58 -0.90
C GLU A 163 3.23 -42.42 0.50
N ASN A 164 3.11 -41.21 1.10
CA ASN A 164 3.58 -40.91 2.46
C ASN A 164 5.08 -41.02 2.64
N GLU A 165 5.87 -40.65 1.67
CA GLU A 165 7.35 -40.70 1.74
C GLU A 165 7.92 -39.50 2.55
N PHE A 166 7.19 -39.01 3.56
CA PHE A 166 7.71 -38.00 4.47
C PHE A 166 8.75 -38.64 5.42
N LYS A 167 9.96 -38.08 5.41
CA LYS A 167 11.01 -38.52 6.32
C LYS A 167 11.14 -37.55 7.50
N THR A 168 11.24 -38.14 8.69
CA THR A 168 11.45 -37.37 9.92
C THR A 168 12.87 -37.65 10.42
N GLN A 169 13.61 -36.62 10.77
CA GLN A 169 14.85 -36.77 11.49
C GLN A 169 14.58 -36.69 12.99
N ILE A 170 14.96 -37.74 13.72
CA ILE A 170 14.64 -37.84 15.16
C ILE A 170 15.55 -36.96 16.01
N GLN A 171 16.78 -36.69 15.54
CA GLN A 171 17.75 -35.87 16.28
C GLN A 171 18.00 -34.52 15.56
N PRO A 172 17.97 -33.40 16.29
CA PRO A 172 18.28 -32.08 15.71
C PRO A 172 19.75 -32.01 15.30
N VAL A 173 20.00 -31.39 14.13
CA VAL A 173 21.36 -31.15 13.60
C VAL A 173 22.03 -29.95 14.26
N PHE A 174 21.23 -29.07 14.86
CA PHE A 174 21.74 -27.87 15.54
C PHE A 174 22.37 -28.25 16.88
N GLU A 175 23.65 -28.02 17.01
CA GLU A 175 24.37 -28.20 18.26
C GLU A 175 24.20 -27.01 19.17
N ILE A 176 23.53 -27.23 20.30
CA ILE A 176 23.34 -26.19 21.33
C ILE A 176 24.71 -25.81 21.92
N PRO A 177 25.04 -24.50 21.98
CA PRO A 177 26.29 -24.06 22.59
C PRO A 177 26.51 -24.61 24.01
N ALA A 178 27.74 -24.98 24.33
CA ALA A 178 28.08 -25.64 25.60
C ALA A 178 27.60 -24.85 26.83
N GLU A 179 27.65 -23.51 26.76
CA GLU A 179 27.20 -22.57 27.81
C GLU A 179 25.69 -22.69 28.14
N TYR A 180 24.87 -23.14 27.19
CA TYR A 180 23.42 -23.27 27.35
C TYR A 180 22.94 -24.74 27.52
N LYS A 181 23.81 -25.75 27.30
CA LYS A 181 23.40 -27.18 27.37
C LYS A 181 22.75 -27.56 28.70
N GLY A 182 23.32 -27.10 29.81
CA GLY A 182 22.78 -27.37 31.15
C GLY A 182 21.40 -26.76 31.38
N TRP A 183 21.19 -25.55 30.89
CA TRP A 183 19.91 -24.87 31.02
C TRP A 183 18.83 -25.48 30.13
N VAL A 184 19.19 -25.77 28.88
CA VAL A 184 18.28 -26.47 27.95
C VAL A 184 17.87 -27.83 28.46
N SER A 185 18.78 -28.59 29.03
CA SER A 185 18.48 -29.91 29.63
C SER A 185 17.51 -29.80 30.80
N LYS A 186 17.72 -28.87 31.72
CA LYS A 186 16.83 -28.62 32.88
C LYS A 186 15.42 -28.23 32.43
N ILE A 187 15.33 -27.26 31.52
CA ILE A 187 14.04 -26.78 30.99
C ILE A 187 13.33 -27.84 30.17
N LYS A 188 14.07 -28.67 29.40
CA LYS A 188 13.53 -29.80 28.66
C LYS A 188 12.76 -30.76 29.54
N THR A 189 13.32 -31.08 30.71
CA THR A 189 12.69 -31.96 31.70
C THR A 189 11.41 -31.32 32.29
N GLN A 190 11.46 -30.02 32.63
CA GLN A 190 10.33 -29.30 33.20
C GLN A 190 9.17 -29.15 32.22
N LEU A 191 9.44 -28.80 30.97
CA LEU A 191 8.43 -28.64 29.91
C LEU A 191 7.98 -29.99 29.30
N LYS A 192 8.52 -31.11 29.73
CA LYS A 192 8.27 -32.46 29.17
C LYS A 192 8.41 -32.53 27.64
N LYS A 193 9.41 -31.78 27.11
CA LYS A 193 9.68 -31.76 25.67
C LYS A 193 10.70 -32.86 25.32
N GLU A 194 10.50 -33.52 24.17
CA GLU A 194 11.42 -34.57 23.70
C GLU A 194 12.63 -34.01 22.96
N ASN A 195 12.43 -32.86 22.26
CA ASN A 195 13.43 -32.25 21.39
C ASN A 195 14.15 -31.09 22.08
N SER A 196 15.46 -31.16 22.21
CA SER A 196 16.29 -30.09 22.82
C SER A 196 16.30 -28.82 21.97
N TYR A 197 16.21 -28.92 20.64
CA TYR A 197 16.12 -27.75 19.77
C TYR A 197 14.78 -27.03 19.93
N GLU A 198 13.71 -27.73 20.20
CA GLU A 198 12.42 -27.10 20.49
C GLU A 198 12.51 -26.19 21.74
N VAL A 199 13.20 -26.65 22.78
CA VAL A 199 13.46 -25.84 23.98
C VAL A 199 14.33 -24.62 23.66
N TRP A 200 15.36 -24.80 22.84
CA TRP A 200 16.19 -23.70 22.36
C TRP A 200 15.34 -22.66 21.59
N ALA A 201 14.50 -23.09 20.67
CA ALA A 201 13.62 -22.22 19.90
C ALA A 201 12.63 -21.44 20.79
N PHE A 202 12.10 -22.08 21.84
CA PHE A 202 11.28 -21.41 22.84
C PHE A 202 12.04 -20.32 23.59
N LEU A 203 13.26 -20.59 24.05
CA LEU A 203 14.12 -19.64 24.75
C LEU A 203 14.57 -18.47 23.86
N ALA A 204 14.74 -18.73 22.58
CA ALA A 204 15.11 -17.72 21.58
C ALA A 204 13.94 -16.88 21.09
N SER A 205 12.69 -17.22 21.44
CA SER A 205 11.50 -16.49 21.03
C SER A 205 10.91 -15.65 22.17
N GLU A 206 10.84 -14.34 21.99
CA GLU A 206 10.24 -13.40 22.94
C GLU A 206 8.78 -13.77 23.29
N ARG A 207 8.03 -14.31 22.32
CA ARG A 207 6.62 -14.72 22.48
C ARG A 207 6.43 -15.85 23.47
N TYR A 208 7.36 -16.81 23.49
CA TYR A 208 7.25 -18.02 24.32
C TYR A 208 7.94 -17.85 25.66
N MET A 209 8.77 -16.83 25.84
CA MET A 209 9.44 -16.56 27.13
C MET A 209 8.43 -16.38 28.27
N GLY A 210 7.30 -15.65 28.04
CA GLY A 210 6.27 -15.48 29.06
C GLY A 210 5.60 -16.76 29.55
N LYS A 211 5.62 -17.83 28.72
CA LYS A 211 5.14 -19.17 29.13
C LYS A 211 6.15 -19.95 29.99
N ILE A 212 7.38 -19.44 30.09
CA ILE A 212 8.51 -20.07 30.79
C ILE A 212 8.86 -19.32 32.09
N GLU A 213 8.23 -18.18 32.38
CA GLU A 213 8.48 -17.40 33.60
C GLU A 213 8.29 -18.18 34.89
N GLU A 214 7.51 -19.26 34.88
CA GLU A 214 7.37 -20.22 35.99
C GLU A 214 8.64 -21.04 36.29
N VAL A 215 9.65 -20.98 35.40
CA VAL A 215 10.84 -21.84 35.43
C VAL A 215 12.06 -21.20 36.16
N GLY A 216 11.92 -20.01 36.71
CA GLY A 216 12.88 -19.44 37.67
C GLY A 216 13.83 -18.34 37.14
N ASP A 217 14.64 -17.77 38.04
CA ASP A 217 15.52 -16.58 37.82
C ASP A 217 16.56 -16.72 36.70
N VAL A 218 16.81 -17.91 36.22
CA VAL A 218 17.78 -18.18 35.14
C VAL A 218 17.28 -17.61 33.80
N VAL A 219 15.94 -17.66 33.55
CA VAL A 219 15.34 -17.18 32.30
C VAL A 219 15.44 -15.65 32.20
N LYS A 220 15.44 -14.94 33.33
CA LYS A 220 15.57 -13.46 33.36
C LYS A 220 16.91 -12.94 32.83
N LYS A 221 17.95 -13.78 32.79
CA LYS A 221 19.30 -13.42 32.26
C LYS A 221 19.46 -13.70 30.77
N ILE A 222 18.52 -14.37 30.13
CA ILE A 222 18.60 -14.75 28.72
C ILE A 222 18.05 -13.61 27.85
N ILE A 223 18.83 -13.17 26.88
CA ILE A 223 18.42 -12.21 25.85
C ILE A 223 18.06 -13.01 24.60
N PRO A 224 16.77 -13.18 24.24
CA PRO A 224 16.34 -14.02 23.12
C PRO A 224 17.03 -13.67 21.79
N LYS A 225 17.19 -12.39 21.50
CA LYS A 225 17.87 -11.91 20.29
C LYS A 225 19.30 -12.38 20.16
N ARG A 226 20.03 -12.51 21.28
CA ARG A 226 21.42 -13.01 21.28
C ARG A 226 21.44 -14.48 20.87
N LEU A 227 20.50 -15.28 21.35
CA LEU A 227 20.37 -16.69 20.98
C LEU A 227 20.03 -16.85 19.49
N GLN A 228 19.09 -16.02 18.98
CA GLN A 228 18.74 -16.00 17.54
C GLN A 228 19.96 -15.71 16.67
N VAL A 229 20.74 -14.67 17.00
CA VAL A 229 21.92 -14.28 16.23
C VAL A 229 22.97 -15.38 16.25
N GLN A 230 23.22 -15.99 17.42
CA GLN A 230 24.18 -17.11 17.54
C GLN A 230 23.76 -18.30 16.70
N GLU A 231 22.48 -18.69 16.71
CA GLU A 231 21.97 -19.79 15.91
C GLU A 231 22.08 -19.49 14.42
N ILE A 232 21.56 -18.34 13.97
CA ILE A 232 21.56 -17.97 12.56
C ILE A 232 22.97 -17.93 12.01
N THR A 233 23.93 -17.34 12.75
CA THR A 233 25.35 -17.28 12.34
C THR A 233 25.95 -18.67 12.17
N ARG A 234 25.77 -19.58 13.16
CA ARG A 234 26.28 -20.94 13.09
C ARG A 234 25.63 -21.75 11.97
N ARG A 235 24.32 -21.55 11.74
CA ARG A 235 23.62 -22.24 10.64
C ARG A 235 24.13 -21.78 9.29
N TYR A 236 24.35 -20.48 9.08
CA TYR A 236 24.90 -20.00 7.82
C TYR A 236 26.33 -20.53 7.58
N GLN A 237 27.19 -20.56 8.60
CA GLN A 237 28.52 -21.18 8.46
C GLN A 237 28.44 -22.64 8.01
N LYS A 238 27.51 -23.42 8.58
CA LYS A 238 27.31 -24.82 8.20
C LYS A 238 26.67 -24.93 6.80
N ILE A 239 25.69 -24.07 6.47
CA ILE A 239 25.06 -24.03 5.15
C ILE A 239 26.09 -23.71 4.07
N ASP A 240 26.96 -22.73 4.30
CA ASP A 240 27.99 -22.32 3.33
C ASP A 240 28.99 -23.48 3.06
N ALA A 241 29.38 -24.21 4.10
CA ALA A 241 30.22 -25.40 3.96
C ALA A 241 29.51 -26.53 3.18
N GLU A 242 28.23 -26.78 3.46
CA GLU A 242 27.45 -27.82 2.79
C GLU A 242 27.12 -27.46 1.33
N LEU A 243 26.80 -26.16 1.02
CA LEU A 243 26.52 -25.70 -0.33
C LEU A 243 27.63 -26.04 -1.30
N SER A 244 28.91 -25.92 -0.87
CA SER A 244 30.07 -26.25 -1.72
C SER A 244 30.12 -27.73 -2.14
N LEU A 245 29.36 -28.61 -1.49
CA LEU A 245 29.36 -30.05 -1.78
C LEU A 245 28.42 -30.45 -2.92
N PHE A 246 27.35 -29.70 -3.14
CA PHE A 246 26.27 -30.06 -4.10
C PHE A 246 25.84 -28.95 -5.01
N PHE A 247 26.34 -27.73 -4.79
CA PHE A 247 25.99 -26.55 -5.58
C PHE A 247 27.17 -26.14 -6.44
N PHE A 248 26.98 -26.14 -7.74
CA PHE A 248 28.00 -25.78 -8.72
C PHE A 248 27.53 -24.56 -9.51
N LYS A 249 28.36 -23.54 -9.56
CA LYS A 249 28.14 -22.34 -10.36
C LYS A 249 29.11 -22.35 -11.52
N GLN A 250 28.60 -22.43 -12.73
CA GLN A 250 29.37 -22.26 -13.93
C GLN A 250 29.71 -20.76 -14.11
N ASP A 251 30.99 -20.40 -14.13
CA ASP A 251 31.47 -19.02 -14.06
C ASP A 251 31.10 -18.11 -15.27
N GLN A 252 30.34 -18.63 -16.24
CA GLN A 252 30.18 -17.92 -17.54
C GLN A 252 28.83 -17.24 -17.79
N ILE A 253 27.85 -17.32 -16.90
CA ILE A 253 26.61 -16.59 -17.11
C ILE A 253 26.35 -15.66 -15.91
N ARG A 254 27.25 -14.70 -15.75
CA ARG A 254 26.87 -13.45 -15.07
C ARG A 254 25.86 -12.76 -15.97
N ASP A 255 24.73 -12.36 -15.40
CA ASP A 255 23.74 -11.56 -16.12
C ASP A 255 24.32 -10.14 -16.29
N ILE A 256 25.28 -10.03 -17.26
CA ILE A 256 26.09 -8.83 -17.53
C ILE A 256 25.16 -7.63 -17.75
N PHE A 257 23.95 -7.91 -18.27
CA PHE A 257 22.93 -6.88 -18.48
C PHE A 257 22.42 -6.35 -17.13
N THR A 258 21.99 -7.23 -16.23
CA THR A 258 21.49 -6.83 -14.89
C THR A 258 22.56 -6.08 -14.10
N GLU A 259 23.81 -6.53 -14.09
CA GLU A 259 24.91 -5.85 -13.39
C GLU A 259 25.24 -4.47 -13.99
N LYS A 260 25.22 -4.33 -15.33
CA LYS A 260 25.44 -3.04 -15.99
C LYS A 260 24.32 -2.06 -15.70
N VAL A 261 23.08 -2.51 -15.75
CA VAL A 261 21.91 -1.68 -15.48
C VAL A 261 21.86 -1.29 -14.00
N ASP A 262 22.11 -2.23 -13.09
CA ASP A 262 22.11 -1.97 -11.66
C ASP A 262 23.24 -1.02 -11.22
N ARG A 263 24.37 -0.98 -11.94
CA ARG A 263 25.44 0.00 -11.68
C ARG A 263 24.95 1.44 -11.81
N ILE A 264 23.97 1.70 -12.69
CA ILE A 264 23.38 3.03 -12.89
C ILE A 264 22.17 3.19 -11.95
N LEU A 265 21.27 2.21 -11.92
CA LEU A 265 19.99 2.33 -11.19
C LEU A 265 20.14 2.30 -9.67
N VAL A 266 21.18 1.66 -9.14
CA VAL A 266 21.45 1.59 -7.68
C VAL A 266 22.52 2.60 -7.26
N HIS A 267 23.04 3.40 -8.20
CA HIS A 267 24.07 4.40 -7.91
C HIS A 267 23.52 5.51 -6.97
N PRO A 268 24.25 5.92 -5.92
CA PRO A 268 23.77 6.86 -4.90
C PRO A 268 23.45 8.27 -5.43
N PHE A 269 23.82 8.62 -6.64
CA PHE A 269 23.48 9.89 -7.30
C PHE A 269 22.63 9.65 -8.55
N TRP A 270 23.13 8.86 -9.52
CA TRP A 270 22.44 8.61 -10.78
C TRP A 270 21.11 7.86 -10.60
N GLY A 271 21.00 6.99 -9.60
CA GLY A 271 19.77 6.27 -9.30
C GLY A 271 18.61 7.20 -8.96
N TYR A 272 18.85 8.29 -8.22
CA TYR A 272 17.80 9.29 -7.92
C TYR A 272 17.37 10.08 -9.16
N ILE A 273 18.33 10.43 -10.05
CA ILE A 273 18.03 11.14 -11.30
C ILE A 273 17.18 10.26 -12.20
N VAL A 274 17.59 9.01 -12.42
CA VAL A 274 16.83 8.05 -13.24
C VAL A 274 15.44 7.83 -12.66
N PHE A 275 15.32 7.67 -11.35
CA PHE A 275 14.03 7.52 -10.67
C PHE A 275 13.14 8.75 -10.89
N GLY A 276 13.66 9.97 -10.70
CA GLY A 276 12.92 11.20 -10.93
C GLY A 276 12.47 11.36 -12.39
N THR A 277 13.36 11.07 -13.34
CA THR A 277 13.05 11.12 -14.78
C THR A 277 11.97 10.11 -15.16
N LEU A 278 12.07 8.88 -14.64
CA LEU A 278 11.08 7.83 -14.90
C LEU A 278 9.71 8.17 -14.31
N LEU A 279 9.68 8.75 -13.12
CA LEU A 279 8.44 9.26 -12.53
C LEU A 279 7.82 10.37 -13.37
N LEU A 280 8.61 11.34 -13.82
CA LEU A 280 8.14 12.39 -14.71
C LEU A 280 7.55 11.83 -16.01
N LEU A 281 8.21 10.84 -16.61
CA LEU A 281 7.71 10.16 -17.82
C LEU A 281 6.37 9.46 -17.54
N ILE A 282 6.27 8.74 -16.43
CA ILE A 282 5.03 8.05 -16.06
C ILE A 282 3.90 9.05 -15.85
N PHE A 283 4.12 10.11 -15.06
CA PHE A 283 3.07 11.10 -14.80
C PHE A 283 2.63 11.82 -16.07
N ASN A 284 3.59 12.19 -16.93
CA ASN A 284 3.26 12.79 -18.23
C ASN A 284 2.47 11.81 -19.12
N SER A 285 2.87 10.53 -19.15
CA SER A 285 2.16 9.49 -19.90
C SER A 285 0.76 9.25 -19.34
N VAL A 286 0.59 9.23 -18.02
CA VAL A 286 -0.72 9.09 -17.37
C VAL A 286 -1.62 10.24 -17.75
N TYR A 287 -1.12 11.47 -17.65
CA TYR A 287 -1.89 12.68 -18.00
C TYR A 287 -2.35 12.65 -19.46
N PHE A 288 -1.42 12.39 -20.38
CA PHE A 288 -1.71 12.37 -21.82
C PHE A 288 -2.65 11.22 -22.21
N LEU A 289 -2.39 10.00 -21.73
CA LEU A 289 -3.18 8.82 -22.08
C LEU A 289 -4.56 8.80 -21.42
N ALA A 290 -4.71 9.41 -20.25
CA ALA A 290 -5.98 9.45 -19.53
C ALA A 290 -6.93 10.51 -20.11
N ALA A 291 -6.43 11.57 -20.71
CA ALA A 291 -7.24 12.66 -21.25
C ALA A 291 -8.34 12.15 -22.21
N TYR A 292 -7.96 11.36 -23.21
CA TYR A 292 -8.91 10.85 -24.20
C TYR A 292 -10.08 10.04 -23.61
N PRO A 293 -9.85 8.96 -22.81
CA PRO A 293 -10.96 8.23 -22.23
C PRO A 293 -11.74 9.03 -21.19
N MET A 294 -11.12 10.02 -20.51
CA MET A 294 -11.83 10.93 -19.60
C MET A 294 -12.80 11.81 -20.39
N GLU A 295 -12.36 12.48 -21.45
CA GLU A 295 -13.19 13.28 -22.35
C GLU A 295 -14.37 12.48 -22.94
N TRP A 296 -14.15 11.23 -23.36
CA TRP A 296 -15.23 10.38 -23.87
C TRP A 296 -16.28 10.03 -22.83
N ILE A 297 -15.84 9.77 -21.61
CA ILE A 297 -16.74 9.46 -20.49
C ILE A 297 -17.54 10.72 -20.13
N GLU A 298 -16.88 11.87 -20.07
CA GLU A 298 -17.48 13.17 -19.78
C GLU A 298 -18.54 13.55 -20.82
N ALA A 299 -18.18 13.53 -22.11
CA ALA A 299 -19.13 13.72 -23.21
C ALA A 299 -20.33 12.76 -23.16
N GLY A 300 -20.10 11.50 -22.72
CA GLY A 300 -21.17 10.54 -22.53
C GLY A 300 -22.15 10.93 -21.40
N PHE A 301 -21.63 11.47 -20.29
CA PHE A 301 -22.48 11.97 -19.19
C PHE A 301 -23.18 13.27 -19.55
N GLU A 302 -22.54 14.18 -20.28
CA GLU A 302 -23.18 15.39 -20.81
C GLU A 302 -24.34 15.05 -21.74
N TYR A 303 -24.11 14.12 -22.68
CA TYR A 303 -25.20 13.64 -23.56
C TYR A 303 -26.37 13.03 -22.78
N LEU A 304 -26.09 12.29 -21.68
CA LEU A 304 -27.15 11.79 -20.80
C LEU A 304 -27.88 12.91 -20.08
N LYS A 305 -27.16 13.96 -19.66
CA LYS A 305 -27.73 15.15 -19.03
C LYS A 305 -28.66 15.88 -20.01
N ASP A 306 -28.22 16.12 -21.24
CA ASP A 306 -29.02 16.75 -22.30
C ASP A 306 -30.32 15.99 -22.60
N ILE A 307 -30.25 14.64 -22.69
CA ILE A 307 -31.46 13.83 -22.89
C ILE A 307 -32.47 14.04 -21.77
N ILE A 308 -32.01 14.12 -20.53
CA ILE A 308 -32.90 14.29 -19.37
C ILE A 308 -33.45 15.72 -19.34
N GLU A 309 -32.63 16.72 -19.65
CA GLU A 309 -33.05 18.13 -19.72
C GLU A 309 -34.15 18.37 -20.74
N VAL A 310 -34.10 17.67 -21.88
CA VAL A 310 -35.12 17.77 -22.94
C VAL A 310 -36.41 17.02 -22.60
N ASN A 311 -36.31 15.88 -21.90
CA ASN A 311 -37.45 14.98 -21.69
C ASN A 311 -38.18 15.17 -20.35
N LEU A 312 -37.53 15.79 -19.34
CA LEU A 312 -38.17 16.08 -18.06
C LEU A 312 -38.56 17.56 -17.97
N SER A 313 -39.76 17.79 -17.42
CA SER A 313 -40.22 19.18 -17.07
C SER A 313 -39.37 19.73 -15.94
N ASP A 314 -39.17 21.05 -15.97
CA ASP A 314 -38.42 21.79 -14.94
C ASP A 314 -39.00 21.52 -13.54
N GLY A 315 -38.11 21.23 -12.61
CA GLY A 315 -38.51 20.92 -11.23
C GLY A 315 -37.44 20.20 -10.42
N PRO A 316 -37.70 19.97 -9.11
CA PRO A 316 -36.73 19.37 -8.20
C PRO A 316 -36.19 18.00 -8.65
N LEU A 317 -37.04 17.21 -9.30
CA LEU A 317 -36.66 15.88 -9.77
C LEU A 317 -35.63 15.93 -10.92
N LYS A 318 -35.83 16.88 -11.87
CA LYS A 318 -34.89 17.11 -12.97
C LYS A 318 -33.52 17.51 -12.42
N SER A 319 -33.48 18.54 -11.56
CA SER A 319 -32.23 19.00 -10.95
C SER A 319 -31.57 17.93 -10.07
N LEU A 320 -32.35 17.12 -9.32
CA LEU A 320 -31.78 16.01 -8.55
C LEU A 320 -31.05 15.02 -9.47
N ILE A 321 -31.65 14.68 -10.58
CA ILE A 321 -31.08 13.70 -11.51
C ILE A 321 -29.86 14.28 -12.23
N THR A 322 -29.96 15.52 -12.75
CA THR A 322 -28.87 16.17 -13.50
C THR A 322 -27.71 16.57 -12.61
N ASP A 323 -27.98 17.34 -11.56
CA ASP A 323 -26.95 18.00 -10.75
C ASP A 323 -26.54 17.16 -9.52
N GLY A 324 -27.46 16.35 -9.00
CA GLY A 324 -27.17 15.47 -7.86
C GLY A 324 -26.60 14.11 -8.30
N VAL A 325 -27.35 13.36 -9.12
CA VAL A 325 -27.05 11.95 -9.45
C VAL A 325 -26.01 11.86 -10.55
N ILE A 326 -26.27 12.46 -11.71
CA ILE A 326 -25.38 12.32 -12.89
C ILE A 326 -24.03 12.95 -12.57
N THR A 327 -24.02 14.18 -12.07
CA THR A 327 -22.78 14.88 -11.68
C THR A 327 -22.01 14.11 -10.60
N GLY A 328 -22.70 13.53 -9.59
CA GLY A 328 -22.06 12.73 -8.55
C GLY A 328 -21.47 11.40 -9.06
N VAL A 329 -22.10 10.75 -10.02
CA VAL A 329 -21.60 9.51 -10.65
C VAL A 329 -20.47 9.81 -11.63
N SER A 330 -20.65 10.86 -12.46
CA SER A 330 -19.66 11.33 -13.43
C SER A 330 -18.33 11.63 -12.76
N SER A 331 -18.33 12.39 -11.68
CA SER A 331 -17.12 12.79 -10.94
C SER A 331 -16.27 11.61 -10.44
N VAL A 332 -16.87 10.41 -10.27
CA VAL A 332 -16.14 9.19 -9.90
C VAL A 332 -15.61 8.44 -11.11
N ILE A 333 -16.45 8.29 -12.14
CA ILE A 333 -16.15 7.45 -13.30
C ILE A 333 -15.14 8.11 -14.23
N VAL A 334 -15.17 9.44 -14.35
CA VAL A 334 -14.22 10.22 -15.15
C VAL A 334 -12.77 10.00 -14.69
N PHE A 335 -12.53 9.87 -13.39
CA PHE A 335 -11.16 9.61 -12.87
C PHE A 335 -10.71 8.15 -12.91
N ALA A 336 -11.61 7.21 -13.20
CA ALA A 336 -11.29 5.79 -13.25
C ALA A 336 -10.19 5.42 -14.26
N PRO A 337 -10.15 5.96 -15.51
CA PRO A 337 -9.07 5.73 -16.46
C PRO A 337 -7.71 6.20 -15.95
N GLN A 338 -7.63 7.38 -15.35
CA GLN A 338 -6.39 7.93 -14.82
C GLN A 338 -5.80 7.04 -13.74
N ILE A 339 -6.64 6.58 -12.80
CA ILE A 339 -6.23 5.65 -11.74
C ILE A 339 -5.78 4.32 -12.34
N GLY A 340 -6.53 3.81 -13.33
CA GLY A 340 -6.21 2.56 -14.00
C GLY A 340 -4.86 2.59 -14.71
N ILE A 341 -4.60 3.62 -15.51
CA ILE A 341 -3.34 3.78 -16.24
C ILE A 341 -2.16 3.91 -15.27
N LEU A 342 -2.30 4.70 -14.19
CA LEU A 342 -1.26 4.80 -13.18
C LEU A 342 -0.94 3.47 -12.52
N LEU A 343 -1.97 2.75 -12.04
CA LEU A 343 -1.79 1.44 -11.41
C LEU A 343 -1.14 0.45 -12.39
N TYR A 344 -1.49 0.52 -13.66
CA TYR A 344 -0.90 -0.32 -14.68
C TYR A 344 0.60 -0.08 -14.83
N PHE A 345 1.04 1.19 -14.90
CA PHE A 345 2.47 1.51 -14.95
C PHE A 345 3.20 1.08 -13.67
N LEU A 346 2.59 1.27 -12.51
CA LEU A 346 3.20 0.83 -11.24
C LEU A 346 3.39 -0.69 -11.18
N TYR A 347 2.39 -1.47 -11.60
CA TYR A 347 2.51 -2.93 -11.67
C TYR A 347 3.54 -3.38 -12.72
N LEU A 348 3.64 -2.68 -13.85
CA LEU A 348 4.70 -2.95 -14.83
C LEU A 348 6.10 -2.75 -14.23
N LEU A 349 6.31 -1.67 -13.47
CA LEU A 349 7.58 -1.40 -12.79
C LEU A 349 7.89 -2.44 -11.70
N GLU A 350 6.86 -2.89 -10.98
CA GLU A 350 6.99 -3.93 -9.96
C GLU A 350 7.38 -5.27 -10.59
N ASP A 351 6.67 -5.71 -11.63
CA ASP A 351 6.95 -6.94 -12.37
C ASP A 351 8.33 -6.95 -13.04
N PHE A 352 8.72 -5.81 -13.60
CA PHE A 352 10.05 -5.63 -14.18
C PHE A 352 11.16 -5.76 -13.12
N GLY A 353 10.83 -5.54 -11.84
CA GLY A 353 11.78 -5.60 -10.72
C GLY A 353 12.48 -4.28 -10.41
N TYR A 354 12.07 -3.17 -11.06
CA TYR A 354 12.62 -1.85 -10.81
C TYR A 354 12.26 -1.31 -9.42
N MET A 355 11.04 -1.60 -8.94
CA MET A 355 10.59 -1.12 -7.63
C MET A 355 11.48 -1.60 -6.48
N ALA A 356 12.08 -2.80 -6.57
CA ALA A 356 13.03 -3.27 -5.57
C ALA A 356 14.28 -2.38 -5.47
N ARG A 357 14.77 -1.85 -6.61
CA ARG A 357 15.91 -0.92 -6.68
C ARG A 357 15.57 0.43 -6.07
N VAL A 358 14.38 0.94 -6.38
CA VAL A 358 13.86 2.17 -5.78
C VAL A 358 13.74 2.04 -4.27
N VAL A 359 13.14 0.95 -3.79
CA VAL A 359 13.03 0.65 -2.35
C VAL A 359 14.39 0.62 -1.68
N TYR A 360 15.40 -0.01 -2.32
CA TYR A 360 16.77 -0.04 -1.82
C TYR A 360 17.40 1.35 -1.70
N LEU A 361 17.29 2.18 -2.75
CA LEU A 361 17.82 3.54 -2.76
C LEU A 361 17.16 4.42 -1.70
N MET A 362 15.85 4.36 -1.64
CA MET A 362 15.05 5.24 -0.77
C MET A 362 15.08 4.82 0.69
N ASP A 363 15.43 3.57 1.01
CA ASP A 363 15.49 3.08 2.38
C ASP A 363 16.49 3.91 3.22
N ARG A 364 17.66 4.22 2.66
CA ARG A 364 18.67 5.05 3.33
C ARG A 364 18.16 6.46 3.62
N PHE A 365 17.36 7.03 2.70
CA PHE A 365 16.82 8.38 2.81
C PHE A 365 15.64 8.46 3.78
N LEU A 366 14.75 7.45 3.78
CA LEU A 366 13.51 7.47 4.55
C LEU A 366 13.66 7.01 6.01
N ARG A 367 14.67 6.19 6.33
CA ARG A 367 14.90 5.66 7.67
C ARG A 367 15.04 6.70 8.79
N PRO A 368 15.72 7.86 8.59
CA PRO A 368 15.81 8.89 9.62
C PRO A 368 14.46 9.47 10.05
N PHE A 369 13.44 9.34 9.17
CA PHE A 369 12.08 9.82 9.40
C PHE A 369 11.13 8.74 9.94
N GLY A 370 11.64 7.55 10.32
CA GLY A 370 10.84 6.45 10.84
C GLY A 370 10.09 5.64 9.77
N LEU A 371 10.37 5.89 8.49
CA LEU A 371 9.83 5.14 7.34
C LEU A 371 10.85 4.12 6.84
N ASN A 372 10.40 3.12 6.11
CA ASN A 372 11.27 2.18 5.41
C ASN A 372 11.28 2.43 3.89
N GLY A 373 12.17 1.75 3.16
CA GLY A 373 12.25 1.90 1.71
C GLY A 373 10.94 1.53 0.98
N LYS A 374 10.15 0.59 1.51
CA LYS A 374 8.85 0.21 0.92
C LYS A 374 7.82 1.34 1.01
N SER A 375 7.99 2.30 1.93
CA SER A 375 7.10 3.45 2.08
C SER A 375 7.15 4.40 0.88
N ILE A 376 8.20 4.35 0.04
CA ILE A 376 8.27 5.19 -1.16
C ILE A 376 7.16 4.88 -2.16
N VAL A 377 6.74 3.62 -2.26
CA VAL A 377 5.68 3.20 -3.19
C VAL A 377 4.36 3.90 -2.88
N PRO A 378 3.81 3.83 -1.64
CA PRO A 378 2.64 4.62 -1.26
C PRO A 378 2.84 6.14 -1.43
N LEU A 379 3.98 6.69 -1.01
CA LEU A 379 4.22 8.13 -1.10
C LEU A 379 4.18 8.62 -2.55
N VAL A 380 4.87 7.93 -3.47
CA VAL A 380 4.84 8.30 -4.89
C VAL A 380 3.48 8.06 -5.51
N SER A 381 2.83 6.93 -5.23
CA SER A 381 1.50 6.64 -5.76
C SER A 381 0.46 7.67 -5.32
N SER A 382 0.63 8.29 -4.14
CA SER A 382 -0.29 9.27 -3.61
C SER A 382 -0.29 10.60 -4.37
N THR A 383 0.73 10.87 -5.18
CA THR A 383 0.74 12.04 -6.08
C THR A 383 -0.34 11.96 -7.16
N ALA A 384 -0.78 10.77 -7.51
CA ALA A 384 -1.97 10.61 -8.33
C ALA A 384 -3.22 10.47 -7.46
N CYS A 385 -3.26 9.50 -6.54
CA CYS A 385 -4.42 9.30 -5.65
C CYS A 385 -4.01 8.64 -4.33
N ALA A 386 -4.46 9.21 -3.20
CA ALA A 386 -4.15 8.69 -1.87
C ALA A 386 -4.82 7.32 -1.58
N ILE A 387 -5.95 7.00 -2.21
CA ILE A 387 -6.69 5.76 -1.93
C ILE A 387 -5.89 4.52 -2.30
N PRO A 388 -5.47 4.29 -3.58
CA PRO A 388 -4.65 3.15 -3.93
C PRO A 388 -3.28 3.18 -3.24
N ALA A 389 -2.75 4.37 -2.97
CA ALA A 389 -1.51 4.55 -2.25
C ALA A 389 -1.58 3.96 -0.82
N ILE A 390 -2.61 4.30 -0.06
CA ILE A 390 -2.83 3.76 1.28
C ILE A 390 -3.06 2.23 1.23
N MET A 391 -3.78 1.73 0.23
CA MET A 391 -3.96 0.28 0.06
C MET A 391 -2.63 -0.45 -0.20
N SER A 392 -1.70 0.17 -0.92
CA SER A 392 -0.38 -0.41 -1.19
C SER A 392 0.50 -0.55 0.06
N THR A 393 0.18 0.15 1.15
CA THR A 393 0.89 0.02 2.44
C THR A 393 0.80 -1.38 3.05
N ARG A 394 -0.12 -2.24 2.57
CA ARG A 394 -0.22 -3.65 2.99
C ARG A 394 1.06 -4.44 2.74
N ASN A 395 1.92 -4.00 1.83
CA ASN A 395 3.23 -4.59 1.54
C ASN A 395 4.30 -4.24 2.59
N ILE A 396 3.98 -3.36 3.57
CA ILE A 396 4.86 -2.98 4.67
C ILE A 396 4.60 -3.91 5.86
N GLU A 397 5.58 -4.72 6.21
CA GLU A 397 5.46 -5.78 7.22
C GLU A 397 5.40 -5.22 8.66
N ASN A 398 6.16 -4.15 8.93
CA ASN A 398 6.20 -3.55 10.26
C ASN A 398 4.99 -2.66 10.50
N MET A 399 4.15 -3.00 11.47
CA MET A 399 2.90 -2.29 11.76
C MET A 399 3.11 -0.81 12.13
N LYS A 400 4.19 -0.46 12.85
CA LYS A 400 4.51 0.93 13.16
C LYS A 400 4.83 1.73 11.90
N GLU A 401 5.72 1.19 11.05
CA GLU A 401 6.14 1.83 9.80
C GLU A 401 4.97 1.92 8.80
N ARG A 402 4.13 0.88 8.76
CA ARG A 402 2.89 0.87 7.97
C ARG A 402 1.93 1.96 8.43
N LEU A 403 1.66 2.06 9.74
CA LEU A 403 0.80 3.08 10.31
C LEU A 403 1.35 4.49 10.04
N LEU A 404 2.65 4.73 10.24
CA LEU A 404 3.31 5.99 9.90
C LEU A 404 3.08 6.33 8.43
N THR A 405 3.32 5.38 7.53
CA THR A 405 3.13 5.59 6.09
C THR A 405 1.69 5.94 5.76
N ILE A 406 0.69 5.23 6.32
CA ILE A 406 -0.73 5.54 6.13
C ILE A 406 -1.04 6.97 6.57
N LEU A 407 -0.55 7.39 7.73
CA LEU A 407 -0.85 8.70 8.31
C LEU A 407 -0.22 9.86 7.51
N VAL A 408 0.95 9.66 6.91
CA VAL A 408 1.65 10.75 6.21
C VAL A 408 1.39 10.79 4.70
N THR A 409 0.91 9.70 4.12
CA THR A 409 0.61 9.59 2.67
C THR A 409 -0.29 10.72 2.15
N PRO A 410 -1.37 11.18 2.83
CA PRO A 410 -2.23 12.22 2.31
C PRO A 410 -1.63 13.64 2.30
N PHE A 411 -0.45 13.88 2.89
CA PHE A 411 0.27 15.14 2.73
C PHE A 411 0.80 15.34 1.30
N MET A 412 1.06 14.25 0.59
CA MET A 412 1.50 14.32 -0.80
C MET A 412 0.42 14.99 -1.67
N THR A 413 0.85 15.89 -2.54
CA THR A 413 -0.05 16.58 -3.47
C THR A 413 -0.57 15.60 -4.51
N CYS A 414 -1.89 15.37 -4.53
CA CYS A 414 -2.54 14.51 -5.52
C CYS A 414 -3.07 15.31 -6.73
N SER A 415 -3.38 14.62 -7.82
CA SER A 415 -3.89 15.23 -9.06
C SER A 415 -5.16 16.06 -8.87
N ALA A 416 -6.07 15.65 -7.97
CA ALA A 416 -7.30 16.39 -7.65
C ALA A 416 -7.08 17.78 -7.02
N ARG A 417 -5.85 18.09 -6.57
CA ARG A 417 -5.49 19.44 -6.11
C ARG A 417 -5.06 20.39 -7.25
N LEU A 418 -4.69 19.82 -8.41
CA LEU A 418 -4.17 20.63 -9.52
C LEU A 418 -5.13 21.71 -10.02
N PRO A 419 -6.42 21.43 -10.24
CA PRO A 419 -7.36 22.48 -10.69
C PRO A 419 -7.43 23.66 -9.72
N ILE A 420 -7.47 23.38 -8.42
CA ILE A 420 -7.48 24.43 -7.39
C ILE A 420 -6.19 25.24 -7.43
N TYR A 421 -5.05 24.57 -7.55
CA TYR A 421 -3.74 25.23 -7.63
C TYR A 421 -3.63 26.07 -8.91
N SER A 422 -4.11 25.55 -10.06
CA SER A 422 -4.09 26.28 -11.33
C SER A 422 -4.85 27.62 -11.23
N ILE A 423 -6.09 27.56 -10.77
CA ILE A 423 -6.95 28.73 -10.63
C ILE A 423 -6.35 29.75 -9.64
N ILE A 424 -5.98 29.32 -8.44
CA ILE A 424 -5.49 30.23 -7.40
C ILE A 424 -4.11 30.81 -7.76
N ILE A 425 -3.20 30.01 -8.31
CA ILE A 425 -1.90 30.48 -8.80
C ILE A 425 -2.10 31.44 -9.98
N GLY A 426 -3.00 31.11 -10.93
CA GLY A 426 -3.35 31.97 -12.06
C GLY A 426 -3.95 33.31 -11.64
N LEU A 427 -4.69 33.34 -10.53
CA LEU A 427 -5.31 34.51 -9.97
C LEU A 427 -4.32 35.45 -9.27
N VAL A 428 -3.42 34.87 -8.45
CA VAL A 428 -2.59 35.61 -7.48
C VAL A 428 -1.16 35.81 -7.97
N ILE A 429 -0.60 34.89 -8.77
CA ILE A 429 0.78 34.94 -9.24
C ILE A 429 0.83 35.56 -10.64
N PRO A 430 1.64 36.65 -10.84
CA PRO A 430 1.78 37.28 -12.14
C PRO A 430 2.46 36.37 -13.15
N ASN A 431 2.02 36.45 -14.41
CA ASN A 431 2.64 35.70 -15.50
C ASN A 431 3.95 36.38 -15.93
N LYS A 432 5.01 36.16 -15.15
CA LYS A 432 6.36 36.68 -15.43
C LYS A 432 7.35 35.51 -15.45
N TYR A 433 8.48 35.70 -16.14
CA TYR A 433 9.52 34.69 -16.27
C TYR A 433 10.73 35.05 -15.40
N PHE A 434 11.21 34.09 -14.62
CA PHE A 434 12.47 34.16 -13.89
C PHE A 434 13.61 33.75 -14.82
N LEU A 435 14.65 34.58 -14.94
CA LEU A 435 15.79 34.40 -15.86
C LEU A 435 15.39 34.10 -17.31
N GLY A 436 14.21 34.56 -17.77
CA GLY A 436 13.75 34.37 -19.13
C GLY A 436 13.29 32.95 -19.52
N VAL A 437 13.40 31.96 -18.62
CA VAL A 437 13.09 30.54 -18.91
C VAL A 437 12.00 29.98 -18.01
N LEU A 438 12.02 30.25 -16.71
CA LEU A 438 11.09 29.67 -15.73
C LEU A 438 9.92 30.60 -15.42
N ASN A 439 8.70 30.15 -15.71
CA ASN A 439 7.50 30.89 -15.34
C ASN A 439 7.25 30.82 -13.82
N TYR A 440 6.95 31.95 -13.18
CA TYR A 440 6.67 32.00 -11.73
C TYR A 440 5.49 31.11 -11.32
N ARG A 441 4.47 30.94 -12.17
CA ARG A 441 3.33 30.06 -11.91
C ARG A 441 3.75 28.59 -11.87
N ALA A 442 4.58 28.16 -12.82
CA ALA A 442 5.14 26.82 -12.85
C ALA A 442 6.06 26.54 -11.65
N LEU A 443 6.87 27.55 -11.27
CA LEU A 443 7.72 27.44 -10.09
C LEU A 443 6.89 27.31 -8.82
N MET A 444 5.82 28.06 -8.67
CA MET A 444 4.93 27.99 -7.52
C MET A 444 4.23 26.61 -7.43
N LEU A 445 3.75 26.10 -8.57
CA LEU A 445 3.18 24.76 -8.63
C LEU A 445 4.19 23.69 -8.18
N PHE A 446 5.42 23.76 -8.68
CA PHE A 446 6.49 22.86 -8.27
C PHE A 446 6.80 22.93 -6.78
N MET A 447 6.81 24.17 -6.23
CA MET A 447 6.99 24.38 -4.78
C MET A 447 5.87 23.73 -3.95
N MET A 448 4.62 23.71 -4.43
CA MET A 448 3.51 23.04 -3.73
C MET A 448 3.75 21.52 -3.62
N TYR A 449 4.31 20.88 -4.63
CA TYR A 449 4.70 19.46 -4.57
C TYR A 449 5.83 19.22 -3.59
N ILE A 450 6.85 20.08 -3.61
CA ILE A 450 7.97 19.98 -2.65
C ILE A 450 7.48 20.15 -1.21
N ILE A 451 6.61 21.13 -0.96
CA ILE A 451 6.03 21.38 0.37
C ILE A 451 5.27 20.14 0.86
N GLY A 452 4.43 19.55 0.02
CA GLY A 452 3.71 18.32 0.36
C GLY A 452 4.66 17.16 0.75
N PHE A 453 5.72 16.96 -0.02
CA PHE A 453 6.72 15.94 0.26
C PHE A 453 7.49 16.23 1.57
N LEU A 454 7.98 17.43 1.76
CA LEU A 454 8.70 17.83 2.98
C LEU A 454 7.81 17.71 4.22
N MET A 455 6.54 18.11 4.10
CA MET A 455 5.59 17.99 5.20
C MET A 455 5.26 16.52 5.53
N SER A 456 5.23 15.63 4.54
CA SER A 456 5.08 14.20 4.80
C SER A 456 6.25 13.62 5.61
N LEU A 457 7.49 14.03 5.30
CA LEU A 457 8.68 13.63 6.04
C LEU A 457 8.71 14.22 7.46
N LEU A 458 8.40 15.50 7.60
CA LEU A 458 8.35 16.19 8.89
C LEU A 458 7.27 15.59 9.80
N ALA A 459 6.08 15.35 9.27
CA ALA A 459 5.00 14.69 10.00
C ALA A 459 5.39 13.27 10.42
N SER A 460 6.06 12.51 9.55
CA SER A 460 6.56 11.18 9.89
C SER A 460 7.58 11.22 11.02
N TRP A 461 8.53 12.15 10.96
CA TRP A 461 9.54 12.32 12.01
C TRP A 461 8.93 12.68 13.37
N VAL A 462 7.90 13.53 13.39
CA VAL A 462 7.17 13.87 14.63
C VAL A 462 6.40 12.67 15.14
N LEU A 463 5.64 11.99 14.27
CA LEU A 463 4.82 10.83 14.63
C LEU A 463 5.67 9.64 15.07
N GLU A 464 6.87 9.45 14.51
CA GLU A 464 7.81 8.40 14.93
C GLU A 464 8.16 8.50 16.41
N LYS A 465 8.33 9.72 16.91
CA LYS A 465 8.62 9.99 18.33
C LYS A 465 7.42 9.80 19.25
N VAL A 466 6.21 10.08 18.73
CA VAL A 466 4.95 9.96 19.48
C VAL A 466 4.47 8.50 19.55
N ILE A 467 4.59 7.77 18.45
CA ILE A 467 4.11 6.39 18.36
C ILE A 467 5.18 5.46 18.97
N LYS A 468 4.92 4.99 20.19
CA LYS A 468 5.81 4.04 20.88
C LYS A 468 5.81 2.69 20.13
N GLY A 469 6.98 2.21 19.76
CA GLY A 469 7.17 0.90 19.15
C GLY A 469 8.67 0.58 19.11
N ASN A 470 9.06 -0.55 19.69
CA ASN A 470 10.47 -0.83 20.01
C ASN A 470 11.22 -1.66 18.95
N LYS A 471 10.61 -1.96 17.79
CA LYS A 471 11.23 -2.85 16.79
C LYS A 471 11.67 -2.04 15.57
N LYS A 472 12.99 -1.77 15.46
CA LYS A 472 13.58 -1.34 14.19
C LYS A 472 13.51 -2.53 13.22
N SER A 473 12.82 -2.36 12.11
CA SER A 473 12.81 -3.32 11.01
C SER A 473 14.14 -3.26 10.27
N TYR A 474 14.74 -4.43 10.04
CA TYR A 474 15.86 -4.55 9.10
C TYR A 474 15.30 -4.96 7.75
N LEU A 475 15.38 -4.07 6.78
CA LEU A 475 14.98 -4.39 5.41
C LEU A 475 16.03 -5.33 4.81
N ILE A 476 15.72 -6.62 4.75
CA ILE A 476 16.50 -7.60 3.99
C ILE A 476 15.88 -7.63 2.60
N LEU A 477 16.52 -6.97 1.65
CA LEU A 477 16.00 -6.85 0.29
C LEU A 477 16.86 -7.71 -0.65
N ASP A 478 16.23 -8.74 -1.22
CA ASP A 478 16.81 -9.44 -2.35
C ASP A 478 16.42 -8.68 -3.62
N LEU A 479 17.42 -8.19 -4.36
CA LEU A 479 17.19 -7.55 -5.65
C LEU A 479 16.84 -8.64 -6.68
N PRO A 480 15.57 -8.73 -7.14
CA PRO A 480 15.18 -9.72 -8.13
C PRO A 480 15.84 -9.42 -9.48
N ILE A 481 16.00 -10.44 -10.33
CA ILE A 481 16.37 -10.24 -11.73
C ILE A 481 15.29 -9.46 -12.45
N TYR A 482 15.71 -8.69 -13.48
CA TYR A 482 14.76 -8.08 -14.40
C TYR A 482 13.99 -9.16 -15.15
N LYS A 483 12.66 -9.04 -15.17
CA LYS A 483 11.74 -9.96 -15.83
C LYS A 483 10.91 -9.19 -16.83
N VAL A 484 10.53 -9.84 -17.92
CA VAL A 484 9.56 -9.27 -18.85
C VAL A 484 8.19 -9.27 -18.16
N PRO A 485 7.51 -8.12 -18.08
CA PRO A 485 6.20 -8.00 -17.43
C PRO A 485 5.13 -8.85 -18.12
N LEU A 486 4.16 -9.31 -17.34
CA LEU A 486 2.98 -10.04 -17.84
C LEU A 486 1.85 -9.07 -18.16
N PHE A 487 1.92 -8.41 -19.30
CA PHE A 487 1.02 -7.32 -19.71
C PHE A 487 -0.48 -7.64 -19.53
N GLY A 488 -0.93 -8.81 -20.02
CA GLY A 488 -2.33 -9.19 -19.95
C GLY A 488 -2.81 -9.52 -18.53
N TYR A 489 -1.96 -10.09 -17.69
CA TYR A 489 -2.30 -10.38 -16.29
C TYR A 489 -2.44 -9.07 -15.50
N ASN A 490 -1.49 -8.15 -15.66
CA ASN A 490 -1.51 -6.86 -14.98
C ASN A 490 -2.73 -6.03 -15.37
N PHE A 491 -3.14 -6.07 -16.64
CA PHE A 491 -4.35 -5.39 -17.11
C PHE A 491 -5.61 -5.90 -16.39
N LYS A 492 -5.78 -7.23 -16.26
CA LYS A 492 -6.93 -7.81 -15.51
C LYS A 492 -6.92 -7.43 -14.04
N LEU A 493 -5.73 -7.41 -13.42
CA LEU A 493 -5.58 -7.01 -12.03
C LEU A 493 -5.98 -5.55 -11.81
N VAL A 494 -5.56 -4.66 -12.71
CA VAL A 494 -5.92 -3.24 -12.70
C VAL A 494 -7.42 -3.04 -12.84
N LEU A 495 -8.07 -3.70 -13.79
CA LEU A 495 -9.54 -3.62 -13.96
C LEU A 495 -10.26 -4.01 -12.67
N GLY A 496 -9.82 -5.07 -11.99
CA GLY A 496 -10.37 -5.46 -10.69
C GLY A 496 -10.21 -4.37 -9.62
N LYS A 497 -9.05 -3.69 -9.59
CA LYS A 497 -8.79 -2.61 -8.64
C LYS A 497 -9.56 -1.33 -8.94
N VAL A 498 -9.71 -0.97 -10.20
CA VAL A 498 -10.55 0.15 -10.64
C VAL A 498 -12.02 -0.11 -10.29
N TRP A 499 -12.51 -1.33 -10.51
CA TRP A 499 -13.86 -1.71 -10.12
C TRP A 499 -14.09 -1.64 -8.61
N GLU A 500 -13.12 -2.12 -7.83
CA GLU A 500 -13.13 -2.00 -6.36
C GLU A 500 -13.16 -0.54 -5.88
N PHE A 501 -12.46 0.35 -6.60
CA PHE A 501 -12.48 1.81 -6.36
C PHE A 501 -13.87 2.40 -6.66
N ILE A 502 -14.44 2.14 -7.84
CA ILE A 502 -15.76 2.66 -8.24
C ILE A 502 -16.83 2.24 -7.24
N LEU A 503 -16.87 0.97 -6.86
CA LEU A 503 -17.86 0.47 -5.89
C LEU A 503 -17.60 0.94 -4.45
N GLY A 504 -16.35 1.12 -4.06
CA GLY A 504 -15.96 1.50 -2.70
C GLY A 504 -16.10 3.00 -2.46
N ALA A 505 -15.30 3.79 -3.15
CA ALA A 505 -15.29 5.24 -3.01
C ALA A 505 -16.52 5.89 -3.68
N GLY A 506 -16.97 5.36 -4.80
CA GLY A 506 -18.09 5.90 -5.55
C GLY A 506 -19.38 5.96 -4.76
N ARG A 507 -19.71 4.93 -3.96
CA ARG A 507 -20.91 4.97 -3.10
C ARG A 507 -20.90 6.10 -2.09
N VAL A 508 -19.72 6.41 -1.53
CA VAL A 508 -19.59 7.47 -0.52
C VAL A 508 -19.71 8.83 -1.20
N ILE A 509 -19.02 9.04 -2.33
CA ILE A 509 -19.06 10.28 -3.08
C ILE A 509 -20.47 10.54 -3.59
N PHE A 510 -21.13 9.53 -4.16
CA PHE A 510 -22.52 9.63 -4.61
C PHE A 510 -23.48 10.07 -3.49
N ALA A 511 -23.40 9.41 -2.32
CA ALA A 511 -24.28 9.79 -1.18
C ALA A 511 -24.07 11.24 -0.76
N ILE A 512 -22.82 11.69 -0.75
CA ILE A 512 -22.49 13.07 -0.35
C ILE A 512 -22.91 14.07 -1.44
N SER A 513 -22.75 13.73 -2.72
CA SER A 513 -23.19 14.56 -3.84
C SER A 513 -24.70 14.85 -3.75
N VAL A 514 -25.50 13.81 -3.46
CA VAL A 514 -26.94 13.98 -3.24
C VAL A 514 -27.25 14.85 -2.02
N ILE A 515 -26.53 14.66 -0.90
CA ILE A 515 -26.71 15.52 0.28
C ILE A 515 -26.36 16.98 -0.01
N LEU A 516 -25.24 17.22 -0.70
CA LEU A 516 -24.83 18.58 -1.08
C LEU A 516 -25.82 19.21 -2.04
N TRP A 517 -26.36 18.46 -3.00
CA TRP A 517 -27.43 18.94 -3.87
C TRP A 517 -28.66 19.35 -3.06
N VAL A 518 -29.11 18.53 -2.11
CA VAL A 518 -30.26 18.89 -1.22
C VAL A 518 -29.98 20.19 -0.49
N LEU A 519 -28.80 20.38 0.08
CA LEU A 519 -28.41 21.58 0.79
C LEU A 519 -28.28 22.81 -0.11
N ALA A 520 -27.90 22.63 -1.38
CA ALA A 520 -27.76 23.69 -2.36
C ALA A 520 -29.09 24.08 -3.00
N TYR A 521 -30.00 23.11 -3.22
CA TYR A 521 -31.27 23.32 -3.88
C TYR A 521 -32.33 23.91 -2.96
N PHE A 522 -32.38 23.48 -1.68
CA PHE A 522 -33.38 23.93 -0.72
C PHE A 522 -32.85 25.05 0.17
N GLY A 523 -33.72 26.03 0.47
CA GLY A 523 -33.45 27.13 1.40
C GLY A 523 -34.68 27.50 2.21
N PRO A 524 -34.52 28.23 3.33
CA PRO A 524 -35.67 28.75 4.11
C PRO A 524 -36.35 29.87 3.35
N LYS A 525 -37.66 29.76 3.14
CA LYS A 525 -38.50 30.82 2.57
C LYS A 525 -38.64 31.97 3.57
N GLN A 526 -38.39 33.18 3.15
CA GLN A 526 -38.49 34.40 3.99
C GLN A 526 -39.93 34.88 4.21
N ASN A 527 -40.96 34.26 3.60
CA ASN A 527 -42.36 34.66 3.79
C ASN A 527 -43.27 33.43 3.94
N GLU A 528 -43.91 33.41 5.11
CA GLU A 528 -45.17 32.75 5.51
C GLU A 528 -45.36 31.24 5.29
N SER A 529 -45.34 30.52 6.43
CA SER A 529 -46.13 29.36 6.87
C SER A 529 -46.28 28.09 6.03
N GLU A 530 -45.66 27.89 4.89
CA GLU A 530 -45.62 26.57 4.22
C GLU A 530 -44.21 26.21 3.78
N TRP A 531 -43.75 25.05 4.20
CA TRP A 531 -42.52 24.41 3.72
C TRP A 531 -42.72 23.92 2.28
N VAL A 532 -42.73 24.81 1.31
CA VAL A 532 -42.74 24.47 -0.12
C VAL A 532 -41.33 24.49 -0.62
N ALA A 533 -40.86 23.33 -1.10
CA ALA A 533 -39.59 23.19 -1.79
C ALA A 533 -39.63 23.98 -3.12
N THR A 534 -39.22 25.25 -3.08
CA THR A 534 -39.01 26.05 -4.28
C THR A 534 -37.53 26.21 -4.52
N GLU A 535 -37.18 26.22 -5.79
CA GLU A 535 -35.85 26.59 -6.25
C GLU A 535 -35.46 27.95 -5.67
N VAL A 536 -34.38 27.98 -4.91
CA VAL A 536 -33.90 29.14 -4.21
C VAL A 536 -32.58 29.56 -4.87
N GLU A 537 -32.35 30.87 -5.08
CA GLU A 537 -31.02 31.31 -5.48
C GLU A 537 -29.99 30.78 -4.50
N MET A 538 -28.83 30.31 -5.00
CA MET A 538 -27.81 29.66 -4.18
C MET A 538 -27.36 30.48 -2.95
N LYS A 539 -27.54 31.82 -2.99
CA LYS A 539 -27.24 32.75 -1.89
C LYS A 539 -28.13 32.57 -0.66
N ASP A 540 -29.33 32.01 -0.86
CA ASP A 540 -30.36 31.83 0.16
C ASP A 540 -30.58 30.34 0.51
N SER A 541 -29.75 29.44 -0.08
CA SER A 541 -29.76 28.02 0.18
C SER A 541 -29.26 27.68 1.59
N TYR A 542 -29.61 26.47 2.08
CA TYR A 542 -29.06 25.95 3.34
C TYR A 542 -27.53 25.85 3.29
N LEU A 543 -26.96 25.58 2.12
CA LEU A 543 -25.51 25.52 1.93
C LEU A 543 -24.86 26.91 2.14
N ALA A 544 -25.50 27.99 1.63
CA ALA A 544 -25.03 29.36 1.86
C ALA A 544 -25.18 29.79 3.33
N ILE A 545 -26.25 29.37 4.00
CA ILE A 545 -26.44 29.65 5.43
C ILE A 545 -25.34 28.95 6.26
N LEU A 546 -25.04 27.71 5.94
CA LEU A 546 -23.91 27.01 6.55
C LEU A 546 -22.58 27.70 6.30
N GLY A 547 -22.36 28.21 5.06
CA GLY A 547 -21.18 28.97 4.70
C GLY A 547 -21.05 30.26 5.53
N LYS A 548 -22.13 31.06 5.65
CA LYS A 548 -22.19 32.25 6.50
C LYS A 548 -21.96 31.90 7.98
N GLY A 549 -22.46 30.74 8.45
CA GLY A 549 -22.22 30.26 9.81
C GLY A 549 -20.76 29.86 10.08
N ILE A 550 -20.04 29.40 9.07
CA ILE A 550 -18.61 29.05 9.16
C ILE A 550 -17.69 30.24 8.93
N GLU A 551 -18.17 31.32 8.32
CA GLU A 551 -17.38 32.51 8.00
C GLU A 551 -16.55 33.05 9.18
N PRO A 552 -17.05 33.14 10.43
CA PRO A 552 -16.23 33.56 11.57
C PRO A 552 -15.02 32.67 11.84
N MET A 553 -15.10 31.38 11.48
CA MET A 553 -13.98 30.44 11.64
C MET A 553 -12.94 30.57 10.52
N VAL A 554 -13.34 30.90 9.31
CA VAL A 554 -12.45 31.00 8.14
C VAL A 554 -12.00 32.44 7.84
N SER A 555 -12.68 33.45 8.36
CA SER A 555 -12.31 34.86 8.27
C SER A 555 -10.89 35.18 8.75
N PRO A 556 -10.34 34.54 9.85
CA PRO A 556 -8.96 34.75 10.26
C PRO A 556 -7.93 34.30 9.23
N LEU A 557 -8.30 33.41 8.31
CA LEU A 557 -7.49 32.93 7.18
C LEU A 557 -7.56 33.87 5.97
N GLY A 558 -8.43 34.90 6.03
CA GLY A 558 -8.71 35.83 4.94
C GLY A 558 -9.86 35.41 4.03
N TYR A 559 -10.57 34.31 4.34
CA TYR A 559 -11.65 33.77 3.50
C TYR A 559 -12.99 34.42 3.80
N ASP A 560 -13.81 34.52 2.79
CA ASP A 560 -15.22 34.92 2.88
C ASP A 560 -16.15 33.70 2.97
N TRP A 561 -17.44 33.91 3.09
CA TRP A 561 -18.42 32.84 3.17
C TRP A 561 -18.45 31.97 1.90
N LYS A 562 -18.19 32.52 0.68
CA LYS A 562 -18.14 31.74 -0.57
C LYS A 562 -16.98 30.73 -0.55
N MET A 563 -15.81 31.19 -0.13
CA MET A 563 -14.68 30.30 0.09
C MET A 563 -14.95 29.30 1.19
N GLY A 564 -15.65 29.67 2.27
CA GLY A 564 -16.11 28.79 3.33
C GLY A 564 -16.98 27.65 2.79
N VAL A 565 -17.92 27.95 1.91
CA VAL A 565 -18.74 26.95 1.20
C VAL A 565 -17.86 26.04 0.34
N GLY A 566 -16.94 26.63 -0.46
CA GLY A 566 -16.01 25.87 -1.29
C GLY A 566 -15.13 24.90 -0.49
N VAL A 567 -14.63 25.34 0.67
CA VAL A 567 -13.88 24.47 1.59
C VAL A 567 -14.76 23.35 2.14
N LEU A 568 -16.01 23.62 2.46
CA LEU A 568 -16.96 22.63 2.97
C LEU A 568 -17.29 21.57 1.91
N THR A 569 -17.60 21.99 0.68
CA THR A 569 -17.91 21.08 -0.42
C THR A 569 -16.70 20.24 -0.85
N SER A 570 -15.50 20.80 -0.78
CA SER A 570 -14.25 20.09 -1.07
C SER A 570 -13.95 18.94 -0.10
N PHE A 571 -14.62 18.86 1.04
CA PHE A 571 -14.55 17.71 1.94
C PHE A 571 -15.14 16.45 1.30
N ALA A 572 -16.15 16.59 0.47
CA ALA A 572 -16.73 15.48 -0.28
C ALA A 572 -15.74 14.98 -1.35
N ALA A 573 -15.37 15.90 -2.23
CA ALA A 573 -14.40 15.71 -3.29
C ALA A 573 -13.69 17.03 -3.53
N ARG A 574 -12.37 17.03 -3.68
CA ARG A 574 -11.57 18.27 -3.78
C ARG A 574 -11.90 19.09 -5.01
N GLU A 575 -12.14 18.42 -6.12
CA GLU A 575 -12.57 19.01 -7.39
C GLU A 575 -13.89 19.78 -7.27
N ALA A 576 -14.76 19.39 -6.33
CA ALA A 576 -16.02 20.08 -6.09
C ALA A 576 -15.85 21.56 -5.67
N PHE A 577 -14.66 21.96 -5.19
CA PHE A 577 -14.35 23.36 -4.91
C PHE A 577 -14.54 24.26 -6.13
N VAL A 578 -13.97 23.84 -7.26
CA VAL A 578 -13.98 24.63 -8.50
C VAL A 578 -15.42 24.78 -9.01
N GLY A 579 -16.16 23.68 -9.09
CA GLY A 579 -17.56 23.70 -9.50
C GLY A 579 -18.43 24.54 -8.57
N THR A 580 -18.25 24.42 -7.25
CA THR A 580 -19.00 25.24 -6.28
C THR A 580 -18.70 26.73 -6.42
N ILE A 581 -17.44 27.10 -6.56
CA ILE A 581 -17.05 28.51 -6.73
C ILE A 581 -17.60 29.04 -8.05
N SER A 582 -17.54 28.29 -9.15
CA SER A 582 -18.12 28.69 -10.44
C SER A 582 -19.61 28.98 -10.32
N THR A 583 -20.37 28.10 -9.70
CA THR A 583 -21.80 28.30 -9.47
C THR A 583 -22.07 29.51 -8.58
N LEU A 584 -21.30 29.74 -7.51
CA LEU A 584 -21.43 30.91 -6.63
C LEU A 584 -21.12 32.25 -7.33
N TYR A 585 -20.34 32.20 -8.41
CA TYR A 585 -20.07 33.37 -9.26
C TYR A 585 -21.03 33.48 -10.46
N GLY A 586 -22.04 32.58 -10.53
CA GLY A 586 -23.07 32.60 -11.59
C GLY A 586 -22.48 32.39 -12.98
N LEU A 587 -21.66 31.36 -13.12
CA LEU A 587 -21.10 30.88 -14.38
C LEU A 587 -21.77 29.55 -14.71
N ASP A 588 -22.61 29.57 -15.77
CA ASP A 588 -23.19 28.37 -16.37
C ASP A 588 -22.26 27.74 -17.45
N VAL A 589 -20.99 28.18 -17.48
CA VAL A 589 -20.02 27.75 -18.48
C VAL A 589 -19.16 26.63 -17.90
N ASP A 590 -18.84 25.67 -18.75
CA ASP A 590 -17.92 24.60 -18.42
C ASP A 590 -16.55 25.16 -18.01
N VAL A 591 -16.24 25.05 -16.71
CA VAL A 591 -15.02 25.64 -16.11
C VAL A 591 -13.76 24.86 -16.51
N GLU A 592 -13.89 23.66 -17.06
CA GLU A 592 -12.76 22.87 -17.56
C GLU A 592 -12.27 23.38 -18.92
N SER A 593 -13.08 24.22 -19.62
CA SER A 593 -12.63 24.93 -20.81
C SER A 593 -11.71 26.10 -20.45
N ASN A 594 -10.68 26.35 -21.28
CA ASN A 594 -9.76 27.49 -21.10
C ASN A 594 -10.47 28.83 -21.02
N GLU A 595 -11.62 28.99 -21.68
CA GLU A 595 -12.44 30.23 -21.68
C GLU A 595 -13.22 30.34 -20.36
N GLY A 596 -13.79 29.24 -19.86
CA GLY A 596 -14.50 29.20 -18.58
C GLY A 596 -13.59 29.49 -17.39
N GLU A 597 -12.39 28.91 -17.36
CA GLU A 597 -11.39 29.17 -16.32
C GLU A 597 -10.95 30.65 -16.30
N GLN A 598 -10.73 31.26 -17.47
CA GLN A 598 -10.36 32.66 -17.57
C GLN A 598 -11.48 33.58 -17.09
N THR A 599 -12.72 33.30 -17.47
CA THR A 599 -13.89 34.06 -17.06
C THR A 599 -14.12 33.98 -15.54
N LEU A 600 -13.97 32.80 -14.97
CA LEU A 600 -14.01 32.60 -13.50
C LEU A 600 -12.93 33.43 -12.80
N MET A 601 -11.68 33.30 -13.24
CA MET A 601 -10.58 34.09 -12.69
C MET A 601 -10.79 35.58 -12.78
N GLU A 602 -11.41 36.08 -13.83
CA GLU A 602 -11.71 37.50 -14.00
C GLU A 602 -12.78 37.99 -13.03
N LYS A 603 -13.88 37.24 -12.85
CA LYS A 603 -14.92 37.54 -11.84
C LYS A 603 -14.34 37.46 -10.42
N MET A 604 -13.55 36.46 -10.08
CA MET A 604 -12.89 36.33 -8.78
C MET A 604 -11.89 37.48 -8.52
N ARG A 605 -11.17 37.95 -9.54
CA ARG A 605 -10.20 39.04 -9.42
C ARG A 605 -10.86 40.37 -9.12
N ASN A 606 -12.08 40.56 -9.58
CA ASN A 606 -12.86 41.81 -9.43
C ASN A 606 -13.75 41.79 -8.18
N ASP A 607 -13.82 40.68 -7.45
CA ASP A 607 -14.62 40.56 -6.22
C ASP A 607 -13.95 41.32 -5.06
N VAL A 608 -14.75 42.21 -4.43
CA VAL A 608 -14.31 43.05 -3.33
C VAL A 608 -15.16 42.85 -2.09
N LYS A 609 -14.53 42.89 -0.93
CA LYS A 609 -15.21 42.84 0.37
C LYS A 609 -16.01 44.15 0.61
N PRO A 610 -16.97 44.14 1.55
CA PRO A 610 -17.71 45.39 1.91
C PRO A 610 -16.81 46.54 2.37
N ASN A 611 -15.60 46.25 2.81
CA ASN A 611 -14.59 47.25 3.21
C ASN A 611 -13.75 47.79 2.02
N GLY A 612 -14.02 47.36 0.77
CA GLY A 612 -13.30 47.78 -0.43
C GLY A 612 -12.01 47.03 -0.71
N GLU A 613 -11.59 46.11 0.14
CA GLU A 613 -10.42 45.25 -0.10
C GLU A 613 -10.78 44.11 -1.07
N LYS A 614 -9.80 43.68 -1.89
CA LYS A 614 -9.98 42.53 -2.76
C LYS A 614 -10.14 41.26 -1.93
N VAL A 615 -11.15 40.44 -2.27
CA VAL A 615 -11.37 39.12 -1.64
C VAL A 615 -10.16 38.24 -1.88
N PHE A 616 -9.66 38.17 -3.11
CA PHE A 616 -8.48 37.35 -3.49
C PHE A 616 -7.21 38.24 -3.52
N SER A 617 -6.72 38.63 -2.35
CA SER A 617 -5.40 39.24 -2.20
C SER A 617 -4.27 38.20 -2.34
N PHE A 618 -3.01 38.65 -2.51
CA PHE A 618 -1.85 37.75 -2.48
C PHE A 618 -1.79 36.95 -1.18
N ALA A 619 -2.06 37.57 -0.05
CA ALA A 619 -2.09 36.91 1.26
C ALA A 619 -3.17 35.81 1.33
N THR A 620 -4.40 36.13 0.84
CA THR A 620 -5.50 35.17 0.79
C THR A 620 -5.19 34.00 -0.14
N GLY A 621 -4.63 34.26 -1.33
CA GLY A 621 -4.26 33.21 -2.27
C GLY A 621 -3.19 32.27 -1.73
N MET A 622 -2.15 32.79 -1.09
CA MET A 622 -1.12 31.97 -0.45
C MET A 622 -1.69 31.15 0.72
N SER A 623 -2.60 31.73 1.50
CA SER A 623 -3.30 31.03 2.59
C SER A 623 -4.11 29.85 2.04
N ILE A 624 -4.89 30.03 0.97
CA ILE A 624 -5.68 28.96 0.32
C ILE A 624 -4.76 27.86 -0.20
N LEU A 625 -3.69 28.21 -0.92
CA LEU A 625 -2.74 27.24 -1.46
C LEU A 625 -2.17 26.36 -0.36
N MET A 626 -1.76 26.95 0.77
CA MET A 626 -1.22 26.18 1.90
C MET A 626 -2.28 25.37 2.63
N PHE A 627 -3.50 25.90 2.75
CA PHE A 627 -4.60 25.14 3.31
C PHE A 627 -4.86 23.86 2.52
N TYR A 628 -5.03 23.99 1.20
CA TYR A 628 -5.24 22.85 0.31
C TYR A 628 -4.03 21.91 0.20
N ALA A 629 -2.81 22.43 0.40
CA ALA A 629 -1.60 21.60 0.44
C ALA A 629 -1.56 20.66 1.66
N LEU A 630 -2.06 21.10 2.82
CA LEU A 630 -1.89 20.42 4.08
C LEU A 630 -3.17 19.76 4.61
N ALA A 631 -4.36 20.27 4.28
CA ALA A 631 -5.63 19.78 4.80
C ALA A 631 -5.99 18.40 4.24
N MET A 632 -6.66 17.62 5.09
CA MET A 632 -7.24 16.34 4.70
C MET A 632 -8.69 16.54 4.21
N GLN A 633 -8.83 16.87 2.95
CA GLN A 633 -10.12 17.18 2.33
C GLN A 633 -10.51 16.10 1.31
N CYS A 634 -10.77 14.87 1.78
CA CYS A 634 -11.23 13.79 0.94
C CYS A 634 -11.85 12.71 1.83
N ILE A 635 -13.15 12.60 1.83
CA ILE A 635 -13.87 11.65 2.68
C ILE A 635 -13.54 10.20 2.32
N SER A 636 -13.31 9.93 1.04
CA SER A 636 -12.90 8.60 0.56
C SER A 636 -11.53 8.21 1.11
N THR A 637 -10.63 9.17 1.31
CA THR A 637 -9.32 8.91 1.97
C THR A 637 -9.53 8.60 3.45
N ILE A 638 -10.44 9.30 4.14
CA ILE A 638 -10.78 9.03 5.54
C ILE A 638 -11.34 7.61 5.69
N ALA A 639 -12.26 7.22 4.80
CA ALA A 639 -12.85 5.89 4.80
C ALA A 639 -11.81 4.78 4.58
N ILE A 640 -10.85 4.96 3.66
CA ILE A 640 -9.80 3.96 3.43
C ILE A 640 -8.80 3.89 4.57
N VAL A 641 -8.45 5.01 5.20
CA VAL A 641 -7.61 5.05 6.40
C VAL A 641 -8.26 4.26 7.53
N TYR A 642 -9.55 4.47 7.78
CA TYR A 642 -10.29 3.68 8.77
C TYR A 642 -10.29 2.18 8.43
N LYS A 643 -10.52 1.83 7.17
CA LYS A 643 -10.51 0.44 6.69
C LYS A 643 -9.14 -0.24 6.90
N GLU A 644 -8.03 0.46 6.62
CA GLU A 644 -6.68 -0.10 6.72
C GLU A 644 -6.11 -0.09 8.14
N THR A 645 -6.46 0.92 8.96
CA THR A 645 -6.00 1.00 10.35
C THR A 645 -6.92 0.28 11.33
N ARG A 646 -8.20 0.07 10.96
CA ARG A 646 -9.30 -0.43 11.83
C ARG A 646 -9.38 0.32 13.16
N SER A 647 -9.00 1.59 13.17
CA SER A 647 -8.92 2.41 14.36
C SER A 647 -9.50 3.80 14.12
N LEU A 648 -10.64 4.08 14.74
CA LEU A 648 -11.24 5.41 14.70
C LEU A 648 -10.29 6.47 15.29
N LYS A 649 -9.53 6.10 16.33
CA LYS A 649 -8.55 7.00 16.96
C LYS A 649 -7.54 7.55 15.96
N TRP A 650 -6.88 6.69 15.19
CA TRP A 650 -5.86 7.12 14.22
C TRP A 650 -6.46 7.88 13.04
N THR A 651 -7.67 7.51 12.62
CA THR A 651 -8.40 8.23 11.58
C THR A 651 -8.74 9.65 12.02
N LEU A 652 -9.23 9.84 13.26
CA LEU A 652 -9.52 11.16 13.82
C LEU A 652 -8.25 11.97 14.08
N VAL A 653 -7.18 11.35 14.59
CA VAL A 653 -5.88 12.01 14.76
C VAL A 653 -5.36 12.55 13.44
N GLN A 654 -5.49 11.78 12.35
CA GLN A 654 -5.08 12.23 11.02
C GLN A 654 -5.96 13.38 10.53
N LEU A 655 -7.28 13.24 10.60
CA LEU A 655 -8.24 14.25 10.15
C LEU A 655 -8.02 15.60 10.86
N PHE A 656 -8.07 15.59 12.20
CA PHE A 656 -7.92 16.81 12.98
C PHE A 656 -6.48 17.32 13.01
N GLY A 657 -5.49 16.43 12.99
CA GLY A 657 -4.08 16.80 12.94
C GLY A 657 -3.72 17.52 11.63
N MET A 658 -4.11 16.97 10.49
CA MET A 658 -3.84 17.58 9.19
C MET A 658 -4.64 18.87 9.00
N SER A 659 -5.96 18.87 9.30
CA SER A 659 -6.81 20.04 9.16
C SER A 659 -6.41 21.17 10.13
N GLY A 660 -6.05 20.84 11.37
CA GLY A 660 -5.54 21.78 12.35
C GLY A 660 -4.19 22.39 11.94
N LEU A 661 -3.27 21.55 11.44
CA LEU A 661 -1.99 22.01 10.91
C LEU A 661 -2.20 22.97 9.72
N ALA A 662 -3.09 22.58 8.79
CA ALA A 662 -3.44 23.41 7.63
C ALA A 662 -4.01 24.75 8.06
N TYR A 663 -4.91 24.77 9.04
CA TYR A 663 -5.48 25.99 9.59
C TYR A 663 -4.41 26.90 10.20
N ILE A 664 -3.55 26.36 11.08
CA ILE A 664 -2.49 27.12 11.74
C ILE A 664 -1.52 27.71 10.71
N VAL A 665 -1.04 26.91 9.76
CA VAL A 665 -0.08 27.37 8.75
C VAL A 665 -0.71 28.46 7.85
N SER A 666 -1.94 28.24 7.40
CA SER A 666 -2.67 29.21 6.57
C SER A 666 -2.94 30.52 7.31
N PHE A 667 -3.32 30.44 8.59
CA PHE A 667 -3.48 31.60 9.45
C PHE A 667 -2.17 32.40 9.59
N LEU A 668 -1.07 31.72 9.90
CA LEU A 668 0.23 32.40 10.02
C LEU A 668 0.66 33.07 8.73
N ILE A 669 0.50 32.38 7.59
CA ILE A 669 0.84 32.94 6.26
C ILE A 669 -0.03 34.16 5.95
N TYR A 670 -1.34 34.08 6.19
CA TYR A 670 -2.23 35.23 5.98
C TYR A 670 -1.82 36.43 6.84
N GLN A 671 -1.54 36.22 8.14
CA GLN A 671 -1.15 37.29 9.04
C GLN A 671 0.22 37.93 8.71
N ILE A 672 1.14 37.14 8.19
CA ILE A 672 2.48 37.62 7.80
C ILE A 672 2.43 38.41 6.49
N LEU A 673 1.56 38.01 5.54
CA LEU A 673 1.49 38.62 4.22
C LEU A 673 0.43 39.69 4.08
N LYS A 674 -0.46 39.84 5.07
CA LYS A 674 -1.44 40.93 5.15
C LYS A 674 -0.74 42.23 5.47
#